data_47c4eb5046a495d6fbbe0e6badd5ffaa
#
_entry.id   47c4eb5046a495d6fbbe0e6badd5ffaa
#
_cell.length_a   1.000
_cell.length_b   1.000
_cell.length_c   1.000
_cell.angle_alpha   90.00
_cell.angle_beta   90.00
_cell.angle_gamma   90.00
#
_symmetry.space_group_name_H-M   'P 1'
#
loop_
_entity.id
_entity.type
_entity.pdbx_description
1 polymer ?
#
loop_
_entity_poly.entity_id
_entity_poly.type
_entity_poly.pdbx_seq_one_letter_code
_entity_poly.pdbx_strand_id
1 'polypeptide(L)'
;MRIPRCRSLALAACWITAGSAAWAQGTKPEPAPAGDTRDVVVTVQDVVVTTGTRESARKVRDAAAPVEVISGDALRRTGQGNLRDALVQLSPSIARQAMRGDAGNLTSALTLHGLSPDYVLVLVNGKRRHSTANVSLNRGPQQGSTGVDVDLIPVTAIDHVEILRDGASAQYGSDAIAGVINVILKSNYQGGEVSNTTGQTYQGDGLAQNNAATIGLRLGDAGYVDLSAEYNRQNHTVRTGADPRTGRNDNLILGSPSSTRESVAFNAGYLLEGGAKLYGFGTYAHRSGGSYQNYRLPSVLPALYPNGFTPQETINENDFSLTAGVKGDRLLGWAWDISSTYGRDNIGIGMVNSANTSLFAATGSTPTGFRLSTFTNTQWTNNLDLSRAFHLPLLPAPLNVSVGAEHRHESYTVGAGDPASTYGAGSQALPGLSPLSALSKSREVLGTYIDLATRLAPNWQVDLAGRFEHYNDVGSTTNGKVSTRYDITPRIAVRGSVGTGFRAPSLAQQYFTNLNISPLSAYGQLAPNSQAARNLGATPLKPEKSTNFDIGLVLNPLPNLNVTIDAYQINIRDRIVQGGTYSGQAAIDALTQAGITLPAGLPSVTANYFTNGVNTRTRGLDILATYHSNFARWGSVDWDLGINFNTTSVTSVGRDTNGNTLLNAQQVGYITSSTPKNKIIVGGTWHRDKWALSVHETRYGTTSGEESYWSGPNAFSTTRFAHFTNAARYVTDVELRYAMTRKFEIAVGANNLFNVYPSKLPSENQFLGTQYDIVSSPIGINGGFYYLRARYLL
;
A
#
# COMPACT_ATOMS: atom_id res chain seq x y z
N MET A 1 41.96 12.36 2.33
CA MET A 1 42.49 11.58 1.22
C MET A 1 42.73 10.15 1.72
N ARG A 2 41.71 9.30 1.63
CA ARG A 2 41.75 7.83 1.70
C ARG A 2 40.31 7.32 1.49
N ILE A 3 40.09 6.69 0.37
CA ILE A 3 38.83 6.11 -0.12
C ILE A 3 38.61 4.79 0.64
N PRO A 4 37.47 4.52 1.23
CA PRO A 4 37.14 3.16 1.68
C PRO A 4 36.62 2.34 0.49
N ARG A 5 37.22 1.18 0.36
CA ARG A 5 36.97 0.17 -0.67
C ARG A 5 35.56 -0.42 -0.57
N CYS A 6 34.87 -0.43 -1.70
CA CYS A 6 33.72 -1.32 -1.94
C CYS A 6 34.13 -2.77 -1.66
N ARG A 7 33.41 -3.45 -0.79
CA ARG A 7 33.42 -4.91 -0.69
C ARG A 7 32.36 -5.46 -1.64
N SER A 8 32.84 -5.95 -2.78
CA SER A 8 32.06 -6.78 -3.70
C SER A 8 31.70 -8.10 -3.01
N LEU A 9 30.40 -8.38 -2.88
CA LEU A 9 29.93 -9.74 -2.57
C LEU A 9 30.07 -10.55 -3.87
N ALA A 10 31.06 -11.43 -3.91
CA ALA A 10 31.22 -12.44 -4.92
C ALA A 10 30.18 -13.54 -4.72
N LEU A 11 29.29 -13.73 -5.70
CA LEU A 11 28.46 -14.93 -5.81
C LEU A 11 29.39 -16.12 -6.09
N ALA A 12 29.55 -16.99 -5.08
CA ALA A 12 30.22 -18.27 -5.22
C ALA A 12 29.28 -19.23 -6.00
N ALA A 13 29.60 -19.47 -7.26
CA ALA A 13 29.03 -20.56 -8.04
C ALA A 13 29.66 -21.87 -7.58
N CYS A 14 28.94 -22.72 -6.83
CA CYS A 14 29.34 -24.08 -6.55
C CYS A 14 29.15 -24.95 -7.80
N TRP A 15 30.25 -25.41 -8.36
CA TRP A 15 30.29 -26.51 -9.34
C TRP A 15 30.11 -27.83 -8.62
N ILE A 16 28.98 -28.51 -8.87
CA ILE A 16 28.80 -29.90 -8.48
C ILE A 16 29.13 -30.77 -9.70
N THR A 17 30.21 -31.49 -9.65
CA THR A 17 30.61 -32.50 -10.60
C THR A 17 29.67 -33.71 -10.50
N ALA A 18 29.01 -34.04 -11.61
CA ALA A 18 28.19 -35.24 -11.72
C ALA A 18 29.08 -36.47 -11.89
N GLY A 19 29.01 -37.38 -10.92
CA GLY A 19 29.51 -38.76 -11.01
C GLY A 19 28.46 -39.65 -11.65
N SER A 20 28.80 -40.25 -12.77
CA SER A 20 28.00 -41.24 -13.51
C SER A 20 27.88 -42.56 -12.78
N ALA A 21 26.68 -43.01 -12.48
CA ALA A 21 26.38 -44.43 -12.23
C ALA A 21 25.23 -44.86 -13.11
N ALA A 22 25.56 -45.73 -14.07
CA ALA A 22 24.58 -46.48 -14.86
C ALA A 22 23.97 -47.59 -14.01
N TRP A 23 22.65 -47.85 -14.19
CA TRP A 23 22.05 -49.20 -14.30
C TRP A 23 20.51 -49.16 -14.19
N ALA A 24 19.95 -49.95 -15.10
CA ALA A 24 18.61 -50.54 -15.20
C ALA A 24 17.57 -49.80 -16.09
N GLN A 25 17.42 -50.40 -17.27
CA GLN A 25 16.34 -50.18 -18.20
C GLN A 25 15.02 -50.73 -17.64
N GLY A 26 14.10 -49.83 -17.31
CA GLY A 26 12.68 -50.09 -17.17
C GLY A 26 11.95 -49.34 -18.28
N THR A 27 11.07 -50.01 -18.99
CA THR A 27 10.28 -49.52 -20.13
C THR A 27 9.62 -48.19 -19.83
N LYS A 28 10.01 -47.16 -20.59
CA LYS A 28 9.35 -45.82 -20.58
C LYS A 28 7.90 -45.98 -21.08
N PRO A 29 6.93 -45.33 -20.38
CA PRO A 29 5.70 -44.98 -21.05
C PRO A 29 6.02 -43.90 -22.10
N GLU A 30 5.45 -44.09 -23.29
CA GLU A 30 5.55 -43.19 -24.41
C GLU A 30 5.08 -41.79 -23.96
N PRO A 31 5.85 -40.70 -24.21
CA PRO A 31 5.38 -39.36 -23.86
C PRO A 31 4.15 -39.07 -24.72
N ALA A 32 3.07 -38.68 -24.07
CA ALA A 32 1.90 -38.14 -24.75
C ALA A 32 2.36 -37.02 -25.70
N PRO A 33 1.79 -36.88 -26.92
CA PRO A 33 2.19 -35.86 -27.85
C PRO A 33 2.10 -34.50 -27.17
N ALA A 34 3.15 -33.71 -27.32
CA ALA A 34 3.20 -32.32 -26.83
C ALA A 34 2.00 -31.59 -27.43
N GLY A 35 0.94 -31.51 -26.66
CA GLY A 35 -0.24 -30.73 -26.99
C GLY A 35 0.20 -29.28 -27.18
N ASP A 36 -0.23 -28.72 -28.29
CA ASP A 36 -0.22 -27.30 -28.63
C ASP A 36 -0.63 -26.49 -27.39
N THR A 37 0.36 -25.89 -26.71
CA THR A 37 0.10 -24.93 -25.64
C THR A 37 -0.35 -23.63 -26.29
N ARG A 38 -1.52 -23.68 -26.93
CA ARG A 38 -2.32 -22.47 -27.08
C ARG A 38 -2.60 -22.03 -25.66
N ASP A 39 -2.23 -20.81 -25.36
CA ASP A 39 -2.61 -20.13 -24.13
C ASP A 39 -4.11 -20.41 -23.90
N VAL A 40 -4.40 -21.34 -22.99
CA VAL A 40 -5.76 -21.47 -22.48
C VAL A 40 -5.94 -20.17 -21.72
N VAL A 41 -6.66 -19.23 -22.33
CA VAL A 41 -7.10 -18.01 -21.66
C VAL A 41 -7.97 -18.48 -20.52
N VAL A 42 -7.34 -18.72 -19.35
CA VAL A 42 -8.08 -18.88 -18.09
C VAL A 42 -8.71 -17.53 -17.86
N THR A 43 -9.98 -17.42 -18.17
CA THR A 43 -10.72 -16.20 -17.90
C THR A 43 -10.60 -15.96 -16.39
N VAL A 44 -10.33 -14.72 -15.97
CA VAL A 44 -10.21 -14.30 -14.57
C VAL A 44 -11.36 -14.86 -13.70
N GLN A 45 -12.50 -15.12 -14.30
CA GLN A 45 -13.73 -15.63 -13.68
C GLN A 45 -13.66 -17.12 -13.26
N ASP A 46 -12.75 -17.90 -13.84
CA ASP A 46 -12.56 -19.31 -13.49
C ASP A 46 -11.47 -19.51 -12.43
N VAL A 47 -10.79 -18.44 -12.02
CA VAL A 47 -9.82 -18.47 -10.92
C VAL A 47 -10.55 -18.82 -9.63
N VAL A 48 -9.99 -19.76 -8.89
CA VAL A 48 -10.45 -20.08 -7.53
C VAL A 48 -9.93 -19.02 -6.58
N VAL A 49 -10.84 -18.38 -5.86
CA VAL A 49 -10.49 -17.35 -4.88
C VAL A 49 -10.56 -17.90 -3.46
N THR A 50 -9.71 -17.35 -2.63
CA THR A 50 -9.65 -17.64 -1.20
C THR A 50 -10.16 -16.47 -0.36
N THR A 51 -10.35 -15.31 -0.96
CA THR A 51 -10.78 -14.08 -0.28
C THR A 51 -12.31 -13.93 -0.37
N GLY A 52 -12.92 -13.53 0.74
CA GLY A 52 -14.37 -13.35 0.85
C GLY A 52 -15.17 -14.64 1.00
N THR A 53 -14.50 -15.76 1.24
CA THR A 53 -15.12 -17.06 1.51
C THR A 53 -14.22 -17.92 2.37
N ARG A 54 -14.82 -18.82 3.15
CA ARG A 54 -14.14 -19.91 3.86
C ARG A 54 -14.35 -21.26 3.19
N GLU A 55 -15.08 -21.29 2.08
CA GLU A 55 -15.26 -22.51 1.27
C GLU A 55 -14.04 -22.73 0.38
N SER A 56 -13.58 -23.97 0.28
CA SER A 56 -12.56 -24.37 -0.67
C SER A 56 -13.10 -24.37 -2.12
N ALA A 57 -12.28 -23.96 -3.07
CA ALA A 57 -12.54 -24.03 -4.51
C ALA A 57 -13.71 -23.18 -5.05
N ARG A 58 -14.03 -22.02 -4.44
CA ARG A 58 -15.00 -21.08 -5.00
C ARG A 58 -14.38 -20.28 -6.13
N LYS A 59 -15.06 -20.20 -7.28
CA LYS A 59 -14.63 -19.36 -8.41
C LYS A 59 -15.08 -17.93 -8.24
N VAL A 60 -14.34 -16.96 -8.81
CA VAL A 60 -14.69 -15.52 -8.81
C VAL A 60 -16.15 -15.30 -9.23
N ARG A 61 -16.58 -15.92 -10.32
CA ARG A 61 -17.95 -15.78 -10.86
C ARG A 61 -19.05 -16.23 -9.90
N ASP A 62 -18.73 -17.12 -8.96
CA ASP A 62 -19.67 -17.73 -8.01
C ASP A 62 -19.60 -17.08 -6.63
N ALA A 63 -18.76 -16.05 -6.46
CA ALA A 63 -18.57 -15.36 -5.20
C ALA A 63 -19.82 -14.54 -4.81
N ALA A 64 -20.20 -14.64 -3.53
CA ALA A 64 -21.26 -13.80 -2.95
C ALA A 64 -20.79 -12.38 -2.64
N ALA A 65 -19.48 -12.13 -2.62
CA ALA A 65 -18.87 -10.83 -2.41
C ALA A 65 -18.14 -10.35 -3.67
N PRO A 66 -17.95 -9.02 -3.89
CA PRO A 66 -17.25 -8.46 -5.04
C PRO A 66 -15.74 -8.66 -4.93
N VAL A 67 -15.20 -9.68 -5.58
CA VAL A 67 -13.76 -9.97 -5.67
C VAL A 67 -13.26 -9.67 -7.07
N GLU A 68 -12.23 -8.84 -7.16
CA GLU A 68 -11.44 -8.57 -8.37
C GLU A 68 -10.14 -9.37 -8.29
N VAL A 69 -9.71 -9.98 -9.39
CA VAL A 69 -8.45 -10.73 -9.46
C VAL A 69 -7.55 -10.13 -10.53
N ILE A 70 -6.32 -9.82 -10.15
CA ILE A 70 -5.29 -9.27 -11.03
C ILE A 70 -4.12 -10.27 -11.07
N SER A 71 -3.84 -10.83 -12.24
CA SER A 71 -2.77 -11.81 -12.40
C SER A 71 -1.38 -11.18 -12.23
N GLY A 72 -0.41 -11.97 -11.75
CA GLY A 72 0.98 -11.54 -11.66
C GLY A 72 1.57 -11.12 -13.02
N ASP A 73 1.12 -11.75 -14.11
CA ASP A 73 1.52 -11.35 -15.47
C ASP A 73 0.98 -9.96 -15.83
N ALA A 74 -0.28 -9.64 -15.48
CA ALA A 74 -0.83 -8.30 -15.68
C ALA A 74 -0.04 -7.25 -14.90
N LEU A 75 0.32 -7.53 -13.64
CA LEU A 75 1.16 -6.65 -12.82
C LEU A 75 2.51 -6.36 -13.51
N ARG A 76 3.20 -7.40 -13.98
CA ARG A 76 4.51 -7.25 -14.65
C ARG A 76 4.44 -6.51 -15.98
N ARG A 77 3.32 -6.59 -16.71
CA ARG A 77 3.11 -5.89 -18.00
C ARG A 77 2.90 -4.39 -17.86
N THR A 78 2.62 -3.88 -16.68
CA THR A 78 2.49 -2.43 -16.46
C THR A 78 3.80 -1.65 -16.66
N GLY A 79 4.96 -2.34 -16.67
CA GLY A 79 6.27 -1.70 -16.66
C GLY A 79 6.61 -0.98 -15.37
N GLN A 80 5.74 -1.08 -14.35
CA GLN A 80 5.96 -0.47 -13.03
C GLN A 80 6.95 -1.34 -12.22
N GLY A 81 7.87 -0.68 -11.53
CA GLY A 81 8.87 -1.34 -10.69
C GLY A 81 8.36 -1.72 -9.30
N ASN A 82 7.09 -1.43 -8.96
CA ASN A 82 6.53 -1.69 -7.65
C ASN A 82 5.05 -2.09 -7.72
N LEU A 83 4.60 -2.81 -6.68
CA LEU A 83 3.26 -3.38 -6.62
C LEU A 83 2.17 -2.31 -6.53
N ARG A 84 2.40 -1.26 -5.74
CA ARG A 84 1.43 -0.16 -5.59
C ARG A 84 1.07 0.47 -6.92
N ASP A 85 2.05 0.91 -7.69
CA ASP A 85 1.81 1.62 -8.95
C ASP A 85 1.20 0.69 -10.02
N ALA A 86 1.59 -0.60 -10.03
CA ALA A 86 0.96 -1.60 -10.88
C ALA A 86 -0.53 -1.80 -10.55
N LEU A 87 -0.90 -1.93 -9.27
CA LEU A 87 -2.29 -2.05 -8.85
C LEU A 87 -3.10 -0.77 -9.12
N VAL A 88 -2.49 0.40 -8.91
CA VAL A 88 -3.13 1.69 -9.25
C VAL A 88 -3.45 1.77 -10.74
N GLN A 89 -2.59 1.25 -11.62
CA GLN A 89 -2.83 1.26 -13.06
C GLN A 89 -3.95 0.31 -13.49
N LEU A 90 -4.10 -0.84 -12.82
CA LEU A 90 -5.00 -1.92 -13.24
C LEU A 90 -6.37 -1.90 -12.54
N SER A 91 -6.46 -1.46 -11.28
CA SER A 91 -7.73 -1.45 -10.54
C SER A 91 -8.34 -0.05 -10.46
N PRO A 92 -9.63 0.12 -10.83
CA PRO A 92 -10.28 1.42 -10.79
C PRO A 92 -10.55 1.91 -9.36
N SER A 93 -10.73 1.00 -8.41
CA SER A 93 -11.04 1.33 -7.01
C SER A 93 -9.81 1.64 -6.15
N ILE A 94 -8.60 1.37 -6.66
CA ILE A 94 -7.34 1.70 -6.00
C ILE A 94 -6.82 3.06 -6.48
N ALA A 95 -6.44 3.93 -5.55
CA ALA A 95 -5.91 5.25 -5.85
C ALA A 95 -4.45 5.39 -5.40
N ARG A 96 -3.76 6.35 -6.03
CA ARG A 96 -2.38 6.67 -5.73
C ARG A 96 -2.28 7.49 -4.45
N GLN A 97 -1.21 7.27 -3.72
CA GLN A 97 -0.83 8.10 -2.58
C GLN A 97 -0.31 9.47 -3.06
N ALA A 98 -0.62 10.52 -2.28
CA ALA A 98 0.00 11.82 -2.45
C ALA A 98 1.52 11.72 -2.28
N MET A 99 2.28 12.38 -3.14
CA MET A 99 3.74 12.37 -3.12
C MET A 99 4.27 13.66 -2.51
N ARG A 100 5.12 13.55 -1.51
CA ARG A 100 5.81 14.67 -0.88
C ARG A 100 7.30 14.38 -0.68
N GLY A 101 8.11 15.42 -0.42
CA GLY A 101 9.53 15.28 -0.17
C GLY A 101 9.88 14.91 1.28
N ASP A 102 9.39 13.80 1.80
CA ASP A 102 9.78 13.24 3.10
C ASP A 102 9.76 11.70 3.09
N ALA A 103 10.14 11.06 4.19
CA ALA A 103 10.15 9.60 4.32
C ALA A 103 8.78 8.95 4.07
N GLY A 104 7.68 9.68 4.26
CA GLY A 104 6.34 9.20 3.91
C GLY A 104 6.17 8.88 2.43
N ASN A 105 6.96 9.49 1.55
CA ASN A 105 6.96 9.15 0.12
C ASN A 105 7.62 7.81 -0.21
N LEU A 106 8.39 7.28 0.73
CA LEU A 106 9.05 5.99 0.57
C LEU A 106 8.18 4.84 1.07
N THR A 107 7.09 5.12 1.79
CA THR A 107 6.10 4.13 2.22
C THR A 107 4.97 4.01 1.21
N SER A 108 4.67 2.81 0.76
CA SER A 108 3.74 2.53 -0.35
C SER A 108 2.50 1.78 0.10
N ALA A 109 1.62 2.48 0.79
CA ALA A 109 0.33 1.92 1.19
C ALA A 109 -0.75 2.13 0.11
N LEU A 110 -1.76 1.25 0.09
CA LEU A 110 -2.85 1.26 -0.90
C LEU A 110 -4.13 1.85 -0.30
N THR A 111 -4.77 2.73 -1.06
CA THR A 111 -6.12 3.23 -0.75
C THR A 111 -7.15 2.49 -1.58
N LEU A 112 -8.26 2.11 -0.98
CA LEU A 112 -9.40 1.50 -1.64
C LEU A 112 -10.63 2.41 -1.46
N HIS A 113 -11.38 2.68 -2.54
CA HIS A 113 -12.55 3.56 -2.53
C HIS A 113 -12.25 4.99 -2.01
N GLY A 114 -11.02 5.48 -2.18
CA GLY A 114 -10.58 6.79 -1.68
C GLY A 114 -10.47 6.89 -0.15
N LEU A 115 -10.55 5.77 0.56
CA LEU A 115 -10.41 5.70 2.01
C LEU A 115 -8.94 5.52 2.43
N SER A 116 -8.62 5.81 3.69
CA SER A 116 -7.26 5.63 4.24
C SER A 116 -6.77 4.19 4.06
N PRO A 117 -5.46 3.97 3.82
CA PRO A 117 -4.87 2.64 3.80
C PRO A 117 -5.11 1.82 5.07
N ASP A 118 -5.32 2.48 6.19
CA ASP A 118 -5.63 1.84 7.47
C ASP A 118 -6.97 1.08 7.48
N TYR A 119 -7.83 1.29 6.47
CA TYR A 119 -9.11 0.58 6.32
C TYR A 119 -9.04 -0.57 5.32
N VAL A 120 -7.83 -0.85 4.82
CA VAL A 120 -7.55 -1.94 3.88
C VAL A 120 -6.69 -2.98 4.55
N LEU A 121 -7.25 -4.16 4.78
CA LEU A 121 -6.48 -5.28 5.30
C LEU A 121 -5.65 -5.90 4.18
N VAL A 122 -4.35 -6.02 4.39
CA VAL A 122 -3.45 -6.72 3.45
C VAL A 122 -3.10 -8.10 4.00
N LEU A 123 -3.27 -9.11 3.17
CA LEU A 123 -2.93 -10.50 3.44
C LEU A 123 -1.86 -10.98 2.45
N VAL A 124 -1.07 -11.96 2.86
CA VAL A 124 -0.21 -12.77 1.99
C VAL A 124 -0.60 -14.22 2.17
N ASN A 125 -1.00 -14.90 1.10
CA ASN A 125 -1.53 -16.26 1.15
C ASN A 125 -2.62 -16.45 2.24
N GLY A 126 -3.48 -15.44 2.43
CA GLY A 126 -4.56 -15.46 3.41
C GLY A 126 -4.16 -15.17 4.87
N LYS A 127 -2.88 -14.91 5.17
CA LYS A 127 -2.40 -14.55 6.51
C LYS A 127 -2.07 -13.07 6.59
N ARG A 128 -2.43 -12.43 7.71
CA ARG A 128 -2.29 -10.97 7.93
C ARG A 128 -0.84 -10.51 7.81
N ARG A 129 -0.60 -9.49 6.98
CA ARG A 129 0.66 -8.77 6.89
C ARG A 129 0.73 -7.69 7.97
N HIS A 130 1.88 -7.50 8.61
CA HIS A 130 2.11 -6.41 9.55
C HIS A 130 2.13 -5.04 8.84
N SER A 131 1.78 -4.00 9.56
CA SER A 131 1.82 -2.62 9.07
C SER A 131 3.24 -2.05 9.10
N THR A 132 3.46 -0.93 8.37
CA THR A 132 4.74 -0.20 8.43
C THR A 132 4.99 0.39 9.81
N ALA A 133 6.27 0.58 10.15
CA ALA A 133 6.68 1.33 11.33
C ALA A 133 6.56 2.86 11.14
N ASN A 134 6.38 3.33 9.90
CA ASN A 134 6.23 4.73 9.58
C ASN A 134 4.80 5.22 9.80
N VAL A 135 4.67 6.50 10.21
CA VAL A 135 3.38 7.21 10.24
C VAL A 135 3.38 8.25 9.15
N SER A 136 2.41 8.18 8.24
CA SER A 136 2.27 9.20 7.21
C SER A 136 1.82 10.53 7.81
N LEU A 137 2.69 11.51 7.84
CA LEU A 137 2.34 12.89 8.22
C LEU A 137 2.00 13.77 7.02
N ASN A 138 2.13 13.23 5.83
CA ASN A 138 1.78 13.94 4.61
C ASN A 138 0.32 14.36 4.61
N ARG A 139 0.06 15.60 4.20
CA ARG A 139 -1.30 16.10 4.01
C ARG A 139 -2.01 15.25 2.96
N GLY A 140 -3.30 14.99 3.17
CA GLY A 140 -4.12 14.22 2.24
C GLY A 140 -4.95 13.14 2.93
N PRO A 141 -5.64 12.28 2.15
CA PRO A 141 -6.56 11.27 2.69
C PRO A 141 -5.88 10.18 3.52
N GLN A 142 -4.56 10.11 3.46
CA GLN A 142 -3.74 9.11 4.16
C GLN A 142 -3.04 9.66 5.40
N GLN A 143 -3.27 10.93 5.72
CA GLN A 143 -2.62 11.56 6.87
C GLN A 143 -2.95 10.79 8.15
N GLY A 144 -1.91 10.38 8.86
CA GLY A 144 -1.99 9.58 10.08
C GLY A 144 -1.99 8.08 9.84
N SER A 145 -1.96 7.60 8.60
CA SER A 145 -1.99 6.18 8.34
C SER A 145 -0.67 5.48 8.66
N THR A 146 -0.82 4.20 9.04
CA THR A 146 0.26 3.24 9.27
C THR A 146 0.03 1.97 8.42
N GLY A 147 -0.59 2.13 7.25
CA GLY A 147 -0.96 1.01 6.37
C GLY A 147 0.23 0.14 5.97
N VAL A 148 -0.06 -1.05 5.44
CA VAL A 148 0.97 -1.99 4.99
C VAL A 148 1.73 -1.43 3.79
N ASP A 149 3.06 -1.47 3.82
CA ASP A 149 3.88 -1.18 2.65
C ASP A 149 3.94 -2.39 1.73
N VAL A 150 3.17 -2.31 0.63
CA VAL A 150 3.06 -3.42 -0.32
C VAL A 150 4.24 -3.54 -1.27
N ASP A 151 5.04 -2.47 -1.43
CA ASP A 151 6.20 -2.49 -2.31
C ASP A 151 7.36 -3.33 -1.75
N LEU A 152 7.31 -3.69 -0.46
CA LEU A 152 8.28 -4.59 0.17
C LEU A 152 8.04 -6.07 -0.19
N ILE A 153 6.96 -6.37 -0.94
CA ILE A 153 6.66 -7.70 -1.50
C ILE A 153 7.14 -7.71 -2.96
N PRO A 154 8.09 -8.60 -3.35
CA PRO A 154 8.58 -8.64 -4.72
C PRO A 154 7.47 -9.05 -5.70
N VAL A 155 7.23 -8.23 -6.73
CA VAL A 155 6.17 -8.46 -7.74
C VAL A 155 6.39 -9.78 -8.49
N THR A 156 7.64 -10.18 -8.68
CA THR A 156 7.99 -11.44 -9.36
C THR A 156 7.55 -12.68 -8.59
N ALA A 157 7.35 -12.59 -7.27
CA ALA A 157 6.84 -13.69 -6.44
C ALA A 157 5.33 -13.88 -6.55
N ILE A 158 4.60 -12.92 -7.13
CA ILE A 158 3.14 -12.90 -7.11
C ILE A 158 2.58 -13.75 -8.25
N ASP A 159 1.65 -14.65 -7.91
CA ASP A 159 0.80 -15.38 -8.85
C ASP A 159 -0.39 -14.50 -9.27
N HIS A 160 -1.14 -14.00 -8.30
CA HIS A 160 -2.21 -13.03 -8.49
C HIS A 160 -2.50 -12.25 -7.21
N VAL A 161 -3.27 -11.19 -7.35
CA VAL A 161 -3.81 -10.40 -6.22
C VAL A 161 -5.33 -10.48 -6.26
N GLU A 162 -5.93 -10.85 -5.12
CA GLU A 162 -7.37 -10.85 -4.90
C GLU A 162 -7.75 -9.56 -4.14
N ILE A 163 -8.68 -8.77 -4.68
CA ILE A 163 -9.15 -7.53 -4.06
C ILE A 163 -10.62 -7.70 -3.73
N LEU A 164 -10.93 -7.89 -2.46
CA LEU A 164 -12.30 -7.90 -1.95
C LEU A 164 -12.73 -6.46 -1.69
N ARG A 165 -13.72 -5.98 -2.44
CA ARG A 165 -14.21 -4.60 -2.41
C ARG A 165 -15.44 -4.41 -1.51
N ASP A 166 -15.49 -5.16 -0.42
CA ASP A 166 -16.56 -5.14 0.59
C ASP A 166 -16.00 -5.24 1.99
N GLY A 167 -16.66 -4.65 2.96
CA GLY A 167 -16.27 -4.76 4.37
C GLY A 167 -16.26 -6.21 4.84
N ALA A 168 -15.17 -6.63 5.47
CA ALA A 168 -14.94 -8.03 5.82
C ALA A 168 -14.40 -8.23 7.24
N SER A 169 -14.62 -7.27 8.15
CA SER A 169 -14.11 -7.36 9.53
C SER A 169 -14.68 -8.55 10.30
N ALA A 170 -15.90 -9.01 9.99
CA ALA A 170 -16.47 -10.21 10.59
C ALA A 170 -15.73 -11.50 10.18
N GLN A 171 -15.07 -11.53 9.03
CA GLN A 171 -14.32 -12.69 8.52
C GLN A 171 -12.83 -12.62 8.84
N TYR A 172 -12.22 -11.41 8.77
CA TYR A 172 -10.77 -11.22 8.82
C TYR A 172 -10.27 -10.37 10.00
N GLY A 173 -11.18 -9.77 10.78
CA GLY A 173 -10.87 -8.93 11.93
C GLY A 173 -10.70 -7.45 11.58
N SER A 174 -10.02 -6.72 12.45
CA SER A 174 -9.80 -5.28 12.32
C SER A 174 -9.18 -4.90 10.96
N ASP A 175 -9.37 -3.65 10.58
CA ASP A 175 -8.80 -2.98 9.41
C ASP A 175 -9.50 -3.31 8.08
N ALA A 176 -10.27 -4.39 7.97
CA ALA A 176 -11.03 -4.76 6.77
C ALA A 176 -12.35 -3.97 6.65
N ILE A 177 -12.28 -2.63 6.72
CA ILE A 177 -13.43 -1.71 6.61
C ILE A 177 -13.76 -1.41 5.15
N ALA A 178 -12.76 -0.99 4.36
CA ALA A 178 -12.92 -0.71 2.94
C ALA A 178 -12.84 -1.99 2.09
N GLY A 179 -12.11 -2.97 2.56
CA GLY A 179 -11.92 -4.25 1.88
C GLY A 179 -10.65 -4.97 2.30
N VAL A 180 -10.31 -5.99 1.52
CA VAL A 180 -9.13 -6.85 1.73
C VAL A 180 -8.35 -6.95 0.43
N ILE A 181 -7.03 -6.83 0.50
CA ILE A 181 -6.09 -7.11 -0.59
C ILE A 181 -5.28 -8.34 -0.17
N ASN A 182 -5.46 -9.46 -0.87
CA ASN A 182 -4.76 -10.70 -0.59
C ASN A 182 -3.77 -10.99 -1.72
N VAL A 183 -2.49 -10.94 -1.40
CA VAL A 183 -1.39 -11.24 -2.31
C VAL A 183 -1.14 -12.74 -2.28
N ILE A 184 -1.43 -13.42 -3.37
CA ILE A 184 -1.19 -14.86 -3.52
C ILE A 184 0.18 -15.05 -4.17
N LEU A 185 1.07 -15.73 -3.47
CA LEU A 185 2.40 -16.04 -3.97
C LEU A 185 2.35 -17.25 -4.91
N LYS A 186 3.24 -17.30 -5.90
CA LYS A 186 3.45 -18.46 -6.75
C LYS A 186 3.64 -19.70 -5.90
N SER A 187 3.01 -20.81 -6.29
CA SER A 187 3.09 -22.09 -5.58
C SER A 187 3.28 -23.23 -6.57
N ASN A 188 4.23 -24.13 -6.27
CA ASN A 188 4.59 -25.24 -7.15
C ASN A 188 4.90 -24.79 -8.60
N TYR A 189 5.58 -23.65 -8.70
CA TYR A 189 6.02 -23.09 -9.98
C TYR A 189 7.02 -24.03 -10.65
N GLN A 190 6.88 -24.23 -11.95
CA GLN A 190 7.79 -25.10 -12.68
C GLN A 190 8.67 -24.28 -13.62
N GLY A 191 9.98 -24.46 -13.49
CA GLY A 191 10.96 -23.73 -14.28
C GLY A 191 11.50 -22.51 -13.55
N GLY A 192 11.95 -21.54 -14.32
CA GLY A 192 12.52 -20.31 -13.82
C GLY A 192 12.28 -19.15 -14.78
N GLU A 193 12.43 -17.95 -14.26
CA GLU A 193 12.26 -16.71 -15.00
C GLU A 193 13.27 -15.68 -14.52
N VAL A 194 13.88 -14.96 -15.48
CA VAL A 194 14.69 -13.78 -15.18
C VAL A 194 14.20 -12.63 -16.04
N SER A 195 14.06 -11.45 -15.46
CA SER A 195 13.64 -10.25 -16.20
C SER A 195 14.41 -9.02 -15.78
N ASN A 196 14.54 -8.09 -16.72
CA ASN A 196 15.05 -6.74 -16.48
C ASN A 196 14.07 -5.75 -17.12
N THR A 197 13.73 -4.70 -16.37
CA THR A 197 13.01 -3.53 -16.88
C THR A 197 13.83 -2.30 -16.58
N THR A 198 14.14 -1.52 -17.59
CA THR A 198 14.89 -0.25 -17.45
C THR A 198 14.14 0.86 -18.17
N GLY A 199 13.96 2.00 -17.51
CA GLY A 199 13.26 3.14 -18.09
C GLY A 199 13.58 4.45 -17.38
N GLN A 200 13.11 5.55 -17.94
CA GLN A 200 13.24 6.88 -17.32
C GLN A 200 12.11 7.81 -17.77
N THR A 201 11.98 8.95 -17.08
CA THR A 201 10.99 9.96 -17.45
C THR A 201 11.35 10.67 -18.75
N TYR A 202 10.38 11.29 -19.43
CA TYR A 202 10.61 12.09 -20.62
C TYR A 202 11.47 13.35 -20.34
N GLN A 203 11.61 13.73 -19.07
CA GLN A 203 12.50 14.82 -18.63
C GLN A 203 13.97 14.40 -18.58
N GLY A 204 14.29 13.10 -18.78
CA GLY A 204 15.65 12.57 -18.74
C GLY A 204 16.19 12.33 -17.33
N ASP A 205 15.33 12.43 -16.31
CA ASP A 205 15.64 12.10 -14.91
C ASP A 205 14.86 10.84 -14.45
N GLY A 206 15.02 10.44 -13.19
CA GLY A 206 14.25 9.32 -12.62
C GLY A 206 14.57 7.99 -13.30
N LEU A 207 15.80 7.74 -13.74
CA LEU A 207 16.22 6.44 -14.25
C LEU A 207 15.82 5.36 -13.24
N ALA A 208 15.05 4.37 -13.71
CA ALA A 208 14.58 3.25 -12.92
C ALA A 208 15.02 1.93 -13.54
N GLN A 209 15.44 0.98 -12.70
CA GLN A 209 15.83 -0.37 -13.06
C GLN A 209 15.20 -1.37 -12.13
N ASN A 210 14.56 -2.39 -12.68
CA ASN A 210 14.04 -3.54 -11.96
C ASN A 210 14.65 -4.81 -12.54
N ASN A 211 15.36 -5.58 -11.71
CA ASN A 211 15.91 -6.88 -12.05
C ASN A 211 15.22 -7.91 -11.18
N ALA A 212 14.62 -8.92 -11.76
CA ALA A 212 13.83 -9.92 -11.05
C ALA A 212 14.16 -11.32 -11.52
N ALA A 213 14.11 -12.26 -10.58
CA ALA A 213 14.28 -13.68 -10.85
C ALA A 213 13.32 -14.50 -10.00
N THR A 214 12.79 -15.60 -10.57
CA THR A 214 11.99 -16.59 -9.86
C THR A 214 12.39 -17.98 -10.32
N ILE A 215 12.46 -18.93 -9.40
CA ILE A 215 12.68 -20.34 -9.70
C ILE A 215 11.82 -21.22 -8.80
N GLY A 216 11.23 -22.26 -9.37
CA GLY A 216 10.50 -23.29 -8.66
C GLY A 216 11.31 -24.56 -8.58
N LEU A 217 11.42 -25.12 -7.39
CA LEU A 217 12.14 -26.34 -7.09
C LEU A 217 11.20 -27.39 -6.53
N ARG A 218 11.31 -28.63 -7.01
CA ARG A 218 10.57 -29.77 -6.44
C ARG A 218 11.34 -30.37 -5.28
N LEU A 219 10.64 -30.73 -4.21
CA LEU A 219 11.15 -31.51 -3.08
C LEU A 219 10.57 -32.92 -3.16
N GLY A 220 11.15 -33.75 -4.03
CA GLY A 220 10.60 -35.05 -4.39
C GLY A 220 9.22 -34.92 -5.06
N ASP A 221 8.33 -35.90 -4.83
CA ASP A 221 6.96 -35.90 -5.33
C ASP A 221 5.97 -35.21 -4.38
N ALA A 222 6.38 -34.97 -3.14
CA ALA A 222 5.52 -34.50 -2.06
C ALA A 222 5.61 -32.98 -1.79
N GLY A 223 6.62 -32.29 -2.34
CA GLY A 223 6.85 -30.91 -1.96
C GLY A 223 7.42 -30.02 -3.05
N TYR A 224 7.42 -28.71 -2.74
CA TYR A 224 7.97 -27.66 -3.58
C TYR A 224 8.55 -26.51 -2.74
N VAL A 225 9.45 -25.78 -3.35
CA VAL A 225 9.93 -24.46 -2.87
C VAL A 225 10.05 -23.53 -4.07
N ASP A 226 9.33 -22.44 -4.03
CA ASP A 226 9.43 -21.34 -5.00
C ASP A 226 10.24 -20.20 -4.36
N LEU A 227 11.25 -19.72 -5.07
CA LEU A 227 12.14 -18.66 -4.64
C LEU A 227 12.05 -17.50 -5.62
N SER A 228 11.95 -16.29 -5.12
CA SER A 228 11.92 -15.07 -5.92
C SER A 228 12.83 -14.01 -5.32
N ALA A 229 13.51 -13.26 -6.19
CA ALA A 229 14.37 -12.15 -5.80
C ALA A 229 14.15 -10.96 -6.75
N GLU A 230 14.20 -9.75 -6.20
CA GLU A 230 14.03 -8.52 -6.96
C GLU A 230 14.97 -7.44 -6.46
N TYR A 231 15.66 -6.77 -7.39
CA TYR A 231 16.44 -5.57 -7.17
C TYR A 231 15.81 -4.42 -7.94
N ASN A 232 15.33 -3.43 -7.22
CA ASN A 232 14.73 -2.22 -7.79
C ASN A 232 15.55 -1.00 -7.41
N ARG A 233 15.86 -0.15 -8.38
CA ARG A 233 16.55 1.13 -8.18
C ARG A 233 15.83 2.22 -8.95
N GLN A 234 15.60 3.35 -8.30
CA GLN A 234 15.05 4.56 -8.90
C GLN A 234 15.87 5.78 -8.49
N ASN A 235 16.22 6.63 -9.44
CA ASN A 235 16.85 7.90 -9.17
C ASN A 235 15.80 8.99 -8.88
N HIS A 236 16.22 10.11 -8.29
CA HIS A 236 15.35 11.27 -8.06
C HIS A 236 14.74 11.80 -9.36
N THR A 237 13.53 12.36 -9.23
CA THR A 237 12.98 13.31 -10.19
C THR A 237 12.86 14.68 -9.54
N VAL A 238 12.94 15.78 -10.34
CA VAL A 238 12.76 17.13 -9.84
C VAL A 238 11.70 17.85 -10.68
N ARG A 239 10.67 18.40 -10.01
CA ARG A 239 9.54 19.09 -10.66
C ARG A 239 9.26 20.45 -10.04
N THR A 240 10.18 20.97 -9.25
CA THR A 240 10.11 22.31 -8.66
C THR A 240 10.39 23.37 -9.70
N GLY A 241 9.68 24.48 -9.65
CA GLY A 241 10.00 25.68 -10.43
C GLY A 241 11.01 26.58 -9.72
N ALA A 242 11.14 27.83 -10.17
CA ALA A 242 12.05 28.79 -9.58
C ALA A 242 11.68 29.10 -8.12
N ASP A 243 12.69 29.05 -7.24
CA ASP A 243 12.55 29.48 -5.85
C ASP A 243 12.46 31.02 -5.82
N PRO A 244 11.39 31.60 -5.29
CA PRO A 244 11.22 33.07 -5.27
C PRO A 244 12.30 33.79 -4.47
N ARG A 245 13.03 33.11 -3.60
CA ARG A 245 14.12 33.71 -2.81
C ARG A 245 15.40 33.88 -3.61
N THR A 246 15.60 33.09 -4.66
CA THR A 246 16.83 33.10 -5.47
C THR A 246 16.58 33.39 -6.95
N GLY A 247 15.35 33.26 -7.44
CA GLY A 247 14.99 33.32 -8.85
C GLY A 247 15.46 32.13 -9.66
N ARG A 248 16.02 31.08 -9.03
CA ARG A 248 16.60 29.89 -9.67
C ARG A 248 15.89 28.60 -9.19
N ASN A 249 16.14 27.49 -9.90
CA ASN A 249 15.61 26.15 -9.53
C ASN A 249 16.51 25.48 -8.48
N ASP A 250 16.79 26.17 -7.37
CA ASP A 250 17.66 25.66 -6.30
C ASP A 250 16.92 24.71 -5.33
N ASN A 251 15.60 24.85 -5.24
CA ASN A 251 14.78 24.04 -4.35
C ASN A 251 14.37 22.72 -5.05
N LEU A 252 14.87 21.58 -4.60
CA LEU A 252 14.69 20.28 -5.24
C LEU A 252 13.58 19.40 -4.62
N ILE A 253 12.80 19.96 -3.69
CA ILE A 253 11.89 19.20 -2.83
C ILE A 253 10.76 18.47 -3.58
N LEU A 254 10.31 18.99 -4.74
CA LEU A 254 9.18 18.43 -5.45
C LEU A 254 9.64 17.41 -6.50
N GLY A 255 9.28 16.15 -6.30
CA GLY A 255 9.62 15.02 -7.17
C GLY A 255 9.62 13.69 -6.44
N SER A 256 9.87 12.62 -7.16
CA SER A 256 10.04 11.30 -6.55
C SER A 256 11.40 11.22 -5.85
N PRO A 257 11.47 10.59 -4.67
CA PRO A 257 12.74 10.30 -4.01
C PRO A 257 13.56 9.27 -4.79
N SER A 258 14.88 9.23 -4.54
CA SER A 258 15.67 8.07 -4.92
C SER A 258 15.43 6.91 -3.97
N SER A 259 15.44 5.69 -4.51
CA SER A 259 15.37 4.50 -3.67
C SER A 259 16.11 3.33 -4.32
N THR A 260 16.66 2.47 -3.49
CA THR A 260 17.15 1.14 -3.85
C THR A 260 16.45 0.15 -2.93
N ARG A 261 15.85 -0.89 -3.51
CA ARG A 261 15.17 -1.96 -2.78
C ARG A 261 15.68 -3.31 -3.26
N GLU A 262 16.08 -4.13 -2.32
CA GLU A 262 16.46 -5.53 -2.49
C GLU A 262 15.41 -6.36 -1.77
N SER A 263 14.72 -7.25 -2.47
CA SER A 263 13.68 -8.07 -1.86
C SER A 263 13.76 -9.52 -2.29
N VAL A 264 13.46 -10.42 -1.37
CA VAL A 264 13.36 -11.85 -1.62
C VAL A 264 12.06 -12.39 -1.03
N ALA A 265 11.53 -13.43 -1.66
CA ALA A 265 10.39 -14.18 -1.16
C ALA A 265 10.59 -15.66 -1.39
N PHE A 266 9.99 -16.47 -0.52
CA PHE A 266 9.83 -17.89 -0.75
C PHE A 266 8.41 -18.33 -0.44
N ASN A 267 7.97 -19.42 -1.10
CA ASN A 267 6.75 -20.14 -0.80
C ASN A 267 7.01 -21.64 -0.92
N ALA A 268 6.73 -22.39 0.14
CA ALA A 268 7.05 -23.81 0.23
C ALA A 268 5.89 -24.62 0.75
N GLY A 269 5.77 -25.84 0.29
CA GLY A 269 4.78 -26.80 0.78
C GLY A 269 5.29 -28.22 0.69
N TYR A 270 4.93 -29.04 1.67
CA TYR A 270 5.29 -30.46 1.70
C TYR A 270 4.13 -31.28 2.25
N LEU A 271 3.69 -32.31 1.49
CA LEU A 271 2.65 -33.24 1.89
C LEU A 271 3.26 -34.35 2.75
N LEU A 272 2.83 -34.45 4.00
CA LEU A 272 3.28 -35.47 4.93
C LEU A 272 2.54 -36.81 4.68
N GLU A 273 3.18 -37.90 5.06
CA GLU A 273 2.52 -39.20 5.16
C GLU A 273 1.31 -39.07 6.11
N GLY A 274 0.11 -39.44 5.67
CA GLY A 274 -1.12 -39.21 6.44
C GLY A 274 -1.98 -38.02 6.01
N GLY A 275 -1.53 -37.25 4.99
CA GLY A 275 -2.33 -36.25 4.29
C GLY A 275 -2.28 -34.84 4.88
N ALA A 276 -1.54 -34.59 5.96
CA ALA A 276 -1.30 -33.24 6.44
C ALA A 276 -0.27 -32.52 5.54
N LYS A 277 -0.48 -31.21 5.29
CA LYS A 277 0.44 -30.37 4.53
C LYS A 277 1.17 -29.41 5.46
N LEU A 278 2.49 -29.55 5.51
CA LEU A 278 3.37 -28.53 6.06
C LEU A 278 3.56 -27.43 5.02
N TYR A 279 3.48 -26.16 5.43
CA TYR A 279 3.72 -25.04 4.55
C TYR A 279 4.46 -23.91 5.25
N GLY A 280 5.15 -23.12 4.45
CA GLY A 280 5.79 -21.90 4.92
C GLY A 280 6.01 -20.94 3.78
N PHE A 281 5.92 -19.65 4.08
CA PHE A 281 6.24 -18.59 3.15
C PHE A 281 6.76 -17.37 3.89
N GLY A 282 7.52 -16.57 3.18
CA GLY A 282 8.07 -15.36 3.77
C GLY A 282 8.59 -14.39 2.74
N THR A 283 8.77 -13.15 3.19
CA THR A 283 9.37 -12.05 2.44
C THR A 283 10.40 -11.36 3.30
N TYR A 284 11.48 -10.91 2.68
CA TYR A 284 12.43 -9.97 3.26
C TYR A 284 12.72 -8.88 2.26
N ALA A 285 12.80 -7.64 2.72
CA ALA A 285 13.21 -6.51 1.92
C ALA A 285 14.15 -5.59 2.71
N HIS A 286 15.19 -5.14 2.04
CA HIS A 286 16.00 -4.00 2.45
C HIS A 286 15.76 -2.84 1.50
N ARG A 287 15.44 -1.65 2.05
CA ARG A 287 15.27 -0.44 1.27
C ARG A 287 16.13 0.68 1.82
N SER A 288 16.88 1.34 0.95
CA SER A 288 17.54 2.61 1.22
C SER A 288 17.02 3.67 0.25
N GLY A 289 16.88 4.89 0.71
CA GLY A 289 16.39 5.97 -0.14
C GLY A 289 16.68 7.34 0.44
N GLY A 290 16.44 8.37 -0.40
CA GLY A 290 16.64 9.75 0.00
C GLY A 290 15.65 10.70 -0.66
N SER A 291 15.16 11.66 0.09
CA SER A 291 14.20 12.67 -0.34
C SER A 291 14.76 14.06 -0.07
N TYR A 292 14.78 14.90 -1.11
CA TYR A 292 15.21 16.28 -0.94
C TYR A 292 14.27 17.06 -0.03
N GLN A 293 14.85 17.90 0.84
CA GLN A 293 14.14 18.88 1.64
C GLN A 293 14.27 20.26 1.00
N ASN A 294 13.61 21.27 1.59
CA ASN A 294 13.71 22.63 1.08
C ASN A 294 15.14 23.16 1.13
N TYR A 295 15.54 23.88 0.09
CA TYR A 295 16.84 24.55 -0.02
C TYR A 295 17.04 25.56 1.10
N ARG A 296 18.22 25.59 1.68
CA ARG A 296 18.70 26.53 2.68
C ARG A 296 19.62 27.55 2.03
N LEU A 297 19.28 28.84 2.20
CA LEU A 297 20.07 29.94 1.67
C LEU A 297 21.49 29.97 2.30
N PRO A 298 22.48 30.55 1.60
CA PRO A 298 23.84 30.68 2.12
C PRO A 298 23.92 31.36 3.48
N SER A 299 22.98 32.27 3.79
CA SER A 299 22.91 33.00 5.06
C SER A 299 22.64 32.12 6.29
N VAL A 300 22.17 30.89 6.09
CA VAL A 300 21.88 29.94 7.21
C VAL A 300 23.18 29.48 7.88
N LEU A 301 24.20 29.14 7.12
CA LEU A 301 25.51 28.74 7.64
C LEU A 301 26.62 29.00 6.58
N PRO A 302 27.00 30.30 6.36
CA PRO A 302 27.91 30.66 5.26
C PRO A 302 29.30 30.03 5.41
N ALA A 303 29.76 29.82 6.65
CA ALA A 303 31.08 29.25 6.92
C ALA A 303 31.22 27.80 6.41
N LEU A 304 30.15 27.02 6.37
CA LEU A 304 30.14 25.63 5.90
C LEU A 304 29.56 25.50 4.49
N TYR A 305 28.54 26.29 4.17
CA TYR A 305 27.78 26.26 2.95
C TYR A 305 27.68 27.66 2.29
N PRO A 306 28.77 28.14 1.69
CA PRO A 306 28.80 29.50 1.12
C PRO A 306 27.82 29.69 -0.04
N ASN A 307 27.39 28.58 -0.70
CA ASN A 307 26.40 28.59 -1.80
C ASN A 307 25.02 28.07 -1.36
N GLY A 308 24.78 27.94 -0.06
CA GLY A 308 23.59 27.27 0.45
C GLY A 308 23.63 25.73 0.31
N PHE A 309 22.57 25.06 0.74
CA PHE A 309 22.50 23.60 0.71
C PHE A 309 21.07 23.08 0.70
N THR A 310 20.88 21.88 0.15
CA THR A 310 19.63 21.15 0.19
C THR A 310 19.80 19.93 1.08
N PRO A 311 19.24 19.93 2.31
CA PRO A 311 19.22 18.75 3.16
C PRO A 311 18.50 17.61 2.45
N GLN A 312 18.93 16.38 2.68
CA GLN A 312 18.29 15.19 2.18
C GLN A 312 17.94 14.26 3.32
N GLU A 313 16.67 14.03 3.53
CA GLU A 313 16.17 13.01 4.45
C GLU A 313 16.45 11.64 3.86
N THR A 314 16.97 10.74 4.68
CA THR A 314 17.29 9.37 4.27
C THR A 314 16.50 8.34 5.05
N ILE A 315 16.15 7.26 4.38
CA ILE A 315 15.55 6.06 4.98
C ILE A 315 16.49 4.87 4.82
N ASN A 316 16.60 4.05 5.86
CA ASN A 316 17.19 2.73 5.83
C ASN A 316 16.23 1.78 6.53
N GLU A 317 15.66 0.85 5.77
CA GLU A 317 14.55 0.01 6.22
C GLU A 317 14.88 -1.45 6.01
N ASN A 318 14.51 -2.26 7.00
CA ASN A 318 14.56 -3.71 6.94
C ASN A 318 13.19 -4.24 7.35
N ASP A 319 12.52 -4.89 6.42
CA ASP A 319 11.22 -5.50 6.62
C ASP A 319 11.32 -7.01 6.41
N PHE A 320 10.68 -7.78 7.28
CA PHE A 320 10.49 -9.20 7.01
C PHE A 320 9.17 -9.73 7.56
N SER A 321 8.67 -10.78 6.93
CA SER A 321 7.52 -11.55 7.39
C SER A 321 7.76 -13.02 7.11
N LEU A 322 7.48 -13.85 8.10
CA LEU A 322 7.62 -15.30 8.02
C LEU A 322 6.36 -15.95 8.55
N THR A 323 5.76 -16.84 7.76
CA THR A 323 4.64 -17.69 8.16
C THR A 323 5.06 -19.14 8.07
N ALA A 324 4.73 -19.92 9.09
CA ALA A 324 4.81 -21.37 9.08
C ALA A 324 3.50 -21.96 9.58
N GLY A 325 3.07 -23.06 9.00
CA GLY A 325 1.84 -23.70 9.40
C GLY A 325 1.72 -25.15 8.95
N VAL A 326 0.77 -25.82 9.54
CA VAL A 326 0.37 -27.19 9.20
C VAL A 326 -1.14 -27.21 9.02
N LYS A 327 -1.61 -27.81 7.94
CA LYS A 327 -3.05 -27.98 7.66
C LYS A 327 -3.39 -29.39 7.19
N GLY A 328 -4.61 -29.80 7.43
CA GLY A 328 -5.11 -31.10 7.04
C GLY A 328 -6.63 -31.18 7.04
N ASP A 329 -7.19 -32.29 6.54
CA ASP A 329 -8.64 -32.45 6.34
C ASP A 329 -9.26 -33.61 7.15
N ARG A 330 -8.49 -34.22 8.08
CA ARG A 330 -8.88 -35.49 8.78
C ARG A 330 -8.88 -35.41 10.30
N LEU A 331 -9.03 -34.25 10.91
CA LEU A 331 -9.12 -34.15 12.37
C LEU A 331 -10.60 -34.26 12.79
N LEU A 332 -11.05 -35.47 13.15
CA LEU A 332 -12.43 -35.76 13.56
C LEU A 332 -13.49 -35.28 12.52
N GLY A 333 -13.14 -35.30 11.24
CA GLY A 333 -14.00 -34.84 10.14
C GLY A 333 -13.94 -33.31 9.91
N TRP A 334 -13.04 -32.61 10.58
CA TRP A 334 -12.76 -31.19 10.35
C TRP A 334 -11.52 -31.04 9.48
N ALA A 335 -11.56 -30.13 8.53
CA ALA A 335 -10.37 -29.52 7.96
C ALA A 335 -9.83 -28.50 8.97
N TRP A 336 -8.53 -28.45 9.12
CA TRP A 336 -7.86 -27.61 10.10
C TRP A 336 -6.62 -26.95 9.55
N ASP A 337 -6.30 -25.76 10.06
CA ASP A 337 -5.08 -24.99 9.75
C ASP A 337 -4.57 -24.36 11.04
N ILE A 338 -3.34 -24.65 11.41
CA ILE A 338 -2.64 -24.02 12.52
C ILE A 338 -1.42 -23.30 11.94
N SER A 339 -1.30 -22.01 12.23
CA SER A 339 -0.21 -21.20 11.68
C SER A 339 0.25 -20.13 12.64
N SER A 340 1.52 -19.76 12.47
CA SER A 340 2.15 -18.65 13.17
C SER A 340 2.81 -17.74 12.13
N THR A 341 2.54 -16.44 12.23
CA THR A 341 3.12 -15.41 11.36
C THR A 341 3.83 -14.38 12.22
N TYR A 342 5.11 -14.17 11.98
CA TYR A 342 5.87 -13.10 12.61
C TYR A 342 6.33 -12.11 11.54
N GLY A 343 6.04 -10.83 11.78
CA GLY A 343 6.45 -9.74 10.91
C GLY A 343 7.11 -8.62 11.69
N ARG A 344 8.08 -7.97 11.06
CA ARG A 344 8.79 -6.83 11.63
C ARG A 344 9.20 -5.87 10.53
N ASP A 345 8.86 -4.59 10.74
CA ASP A 345 9.39 -3.46 9.98
C ASP A 345 10.26 -2.60 10.90
N ASN A 346 11.47 -2.29 10.45
CA ASN A 346 12.43 -1.44 11.16
C ASN A 346 12.97 -0.37 10.24
N ILE A 347 12.70 0.89 10.57
CA ILE A 347 13.03 2.06 9.78
C ILE A 347 13.99 2.97 10.55
N GLY A 348 15.15 3.24 9.98
CA GLY A 348 16.06 4.29 10.43
C GLY A 348 15.89 5.55 9.57
N ILE A 349 15.57 6.68 10.18
CA ILE A 349 15.52 7.98 9.53
C ILE A 349 16.81 8.75 9.80
N GLY A 350 17.40 9.28 8.75
CA GLY A 350 18.62 10.09 8.80
C GLY A 350 18.47 11.40 8.04
N MET A 351 19.50 12.21 8.12
CA MET A 351 19.64 13.44 7.35
C MET A 351 21.07 13.54 6.85
N VAL A 352 21.25 13.85 5.58
CA VAL A 352 22.57 14.14 5.00
C VAL A 352 22.55 15.48 4.30
N ASN A 353 23.73 16.02 4.00
CA ASN A 353 23.89 17.37 3.47
C ASN A 353 23.14 18.43 4.28
N SER A 354 23.24 18.32 5.60
CA SER A 354 22.55 19.18 6.58
C SER A 354 23.56 19.81 7.56
N ALA A 355 23.09 20.48 8.58
CA ALA A 355 23.89 21.06 9.66
C ALA A 355 23.01 21.29 10.89
N ASN A 356 23.64 21.29 12.06
CA ASN A 356 23.01 21.82 13.27
C ASN A 356 23.62 23.20 13.57
N THR A 357 22.87 24.27 13.30
CA THR A 357 23.34 25.64 13.47
C THR A 357 23.54 26.00 14.94
N SER A 358 22.76 25.42 15.87
CA SER A 358 22.93 25.62 17.31
C SER A 358 24.25 25.02 17.83
N LEU A 359 24.57 23.82 17.35
CA LEU A 359 25.81 23.12 17.69
C LEU A 359 27.02 23.86 17.10
N PHE A 360 26.91 24.31 15.84
CA PHE A 360 27.96 25.09 15.21
C PHE A 360 28.23 26.40 15.94
N ALA A 361 27.18 27.10 16.37
CA ALA A 361 27.33 28.34 17.15
C ALA A 361 28.01 28.11 18.51
N ALA A 362 27.76 26.96 19.13
CA ALA A 362 28.34 26.62 20.43
C ALA A 362 29.78 26.11 20.37
N THR A 363 30.16 25.40 19.30
CA THR A 363 31.42 24.62 19.23
C THR A 363 32.32 24.97 18.03
N GLY A 364 31.84 25.80 17.09
CA GLY A 364 32.52 26.08 15.83
C GLY A 364 32.48 24.97 14.78
N SER A 365 31.77 23.89 15.05
CA SER A 365 31.65 22.75 14.11
C SER A 365 30.30 22.05 14.20
N THR A 366 29.91 21.33 13.14
CA THR A 366 28.72 20.49 13.09
C THR A 366 28.95 19.33 12.13
N PRO A 367 28.42 18.13 12.41
CA PRO A 367 28.27 17.10 11.39
C PRO A 367 27.42 17.58 10.23
N THR A 368 27.56 16.94 9.06
CA THR A 368 26.69 17.14 7.88
C THR A 368 25.74 15.97 7.66
N GLY A 369 25.92 14.89 8.42
CA GLY A 369 25.05 13.71 8.46
C GLY A 369 24.61 13.39 9.88
N PHE A 370 23.35 13.02 10.05
CA PHE A 370 22.70 12.78 11.33
C PHE A 370 21.82 11.54 11.28
N ARG A 371 21.74 10.80 12.39
CA ARG A 371 20.68 9.84 12.63
C ARG A 371 19.59 10.53 13.45
N LEU A 372 18.38 10.59 12.90
CA LEU A 372 17.28 11.34 13.50
C LEU A 372 16.42 10.51 14.42
N SER A 373 16.14 9.26 14.04
CA SER A 373 15.25 8.35 14.78
C SER A 373 15.33 6.95 14.24
N THR A 374 14.77 6.01 14.99
CA THR A 374 14.43 4.67 14.51
C THR A 374 12.99 4.35 14.91
N PHE A 375 12.27 3.68 14.01
CA PHE A 375 10.92 3.19 14.26
C PHE A 375 10.91 1.68 14.01
N THR A 376 10.29 0.93 14.92
CA THR A 376 10.12 -0.51 14.73
C THR A 376 8.68 -0.88 15.03
N ASN A 377 8.04 -1.56 14.10
CA ASN A 377 6.75 -2.21 14.30
C ASN A 377 6.93 -3.72 14.23
N THR A 378 6.39 -4.46 15.19
CA THR A 378 6.38 -5.92 15.15
C THR A 378 4.96 -6.45 15.34
N GLN A 379 4.66 -7.56 14.67
CA GLN A 379 3.40 -8.27 14.83
C GLN A 379 3.67 -9.76 14.81
N TRP A 380 3.17 -10.46 15.83
CA TRP A 380 3.18 -11.91 15.91
C TRP A 380 1.75 -12.42 16.02
N THR A 381 1.29 -13.15 15.02
CA THR A 381 -0.10 -13.63 14.90
C THR A 381 -0.10 -15.15 14.86
N ASN A 382 -0.88 -15.76 15.73
CA ASN A 382 -1.12 -17.20 15.77
C ASN A 382 -2.59 -17.47 15.44
N ASN A 383 -2.84 -18.35 14.49
CA ASN A 383 -4.18 -18.68 14.03
C ASN A 383 -4.46 -20.18 14.18
N LEU A 384 -5.69 -20.48 14.58
CA LEU A 384 -6.32 -21.78 14.50
C LEU A 384 -7.63 -21.64 13.71
N ASP A 385 -7.72 -22.31 12.59
CA ASP A 385 -8.90 -22.33 11.72
C ASP A 385 -9.41 -23.76 11.59
N LEU A 386 -10.71 -23.98 11.78
CA LEU A 386 -11.40 -25.27 11.64
C LEU A 386 -12.58 -25.11 10.72
N SER A 387 -12.79 -26.02 9.78
CA SER A 387 -13.97 -26.01 8.90
C SER A 387 -14.52 -27.41 8.67
N ARG A 388 -15.87 -27.50 8.58
CA ARG A 388 -16.57 -28.76 8.31
C ARG A 388 -17.89 -28.52 7.59
N ALA A 389 -18.17 -29.36 6.63
CA ALA A 389 -19.45 -29.42 5.92
C ALA A 389 -20.41 -30.40 6.60
N PHE A 390 -21.59 -29.93 6.97
CA PHE A 390 -22.66 -30.71 7.58
C PHE A 390 -23.80 -30.88 6.57
N HIS A 391 -24.17 -32.12 6.28
CA HIS A 391 -25.32 -32.42 5.43
C HIS A 391 -26.59 -32.38 6.29
N LEU A 392 -27.42 -31.39 6.08
CA LEU A 392 -28.69 -31.23 6.77
C LEU A 392 -29.83 -31.57 5.80
N PRO A 393 -30.81 -32.42 6.19
CA PRO A 393 -31.87 -32.86 5.26
C PRO A 393 -32.74 -31.74 4.70
N LEU A 394 -32.79 -30.58 5.39
CA LEU A 394 -33.61 -29.43 5.02
C LEU A 394 -32.89 -28.50 4.01
N LEU A 395 -31.59 -28.69 3.76
CA LEU A 395 -30.81 -27.83 2.88
C LEU A 395 -30.39 -28.56 1.62
N PRO A 396 -30.46 -27.91 0.43
CA PRO A 396 -30.08 -28.51 -0.85
C PRO A 396 -28.55 -28.64 -1.01
N ALA A 397 -27.77 -27.97 -0.15
CA ALA A 397 -26.32 -28.03 -0.10
C ALA A 397 -25.83 -28.17 1.34
N PRO A 398 -24.61 -28.68 1.57
CA PRO A 398 -24.06 -28.75 2.92
C PRO A 398 -23.97 -27.37 3.59
N LEU A 399 -24.21 -27.33 4.90
CA LEU A 399 -23.88 -26.19 5.74
C LEU A 399 -22.38 -26.25 6.04
N ASN A 400 -21.61 -25.34 5.46
CA ASN A 400 -20.20 -25.15 5.80
C ASN A 400 -20.10 -24.31 7.07
N VAL A 401 -19.53 -24.89 8.11
CA VAL A 401 -19.26 -24.23 9.39
C VAL A 401 -17.76 -24.03 9.50
N SER A 402 -17.32 -22.78 9.63
CA SER A 402 -15.93 -22.45 9.92
C SER A 402 -15.84 -21.69 11.23
N VAL A 403 -14.93 -22.09 12.11
CA VAL A 403 -14.66 -21.44 13.39
C VAL A 403 -13.15 -21.28 13.53
N GLY A 404 -12.75 -20.22 14.24
CA GLY A 404 -11.32 -20.02 14.47
C GLY A 404 -11.01 -19.11 15.63
N ALA A 405 -9.76 -19.11 15.99
CA ALA A 405 -9.18 -18.28 17.04
C ALA A 405 -7.89 -17.62 16.52
N GLU A 406 -7.66 -16.40 16.95
CA GLU A 406 -6.48 -15.61 16.66
C GLU A 406 -5.92 -15.04 17.95
N HIS A 407 -4.62 -15.18 18.14
CA HIS A 407 -3.86 -14.43 19.14
C HIS A 407 -2.84 -13.57 18.40
N ARG A 408 -2.81 -12.25 18.72
CA ARG A 408 -1.88 -11.31 18.08
C ARG A 408 -1.21 -10.43 19.12
N HIS A 409 0.13 -10.43 19.10
CA HIS A 409 0.97 -9.51 19.84
C HIS A 409 1.51 -8.44 18.90
N GLU A 410 1.31 -7.18 19.23
CA GLU A 410 1.83 -6.04 18.48
C GLU A 410 2.73 -5.18 19.35
N SER A 411 3.84 -4.67 18.79
CA SER A 411 4.68 -3.71 19.48
C SER A 411 5.15 -2.58 18.56
N TYR A 412 5.31 -1.40 19.14
CA TYR A 412 5.83 -0.21 18.48
C TYR A 412 6.91 0.42 19.33
N THR A 413 8.10 0.62 18.73
CA THR A 413 9.26 1.18 19.41
C THR A 413 9.77 2.39 18.64
N VAL A 414 10.05 3.46 19.36
CA VAL A 414 10.66 4.70 18.86
C VAL A 414 12.01 4.87 19.53
N GLY A 415 13.06 4.96 18.71
CA GLY A 415 14.42 5.24 19.16
C GLY A 415 14.81 6.70 18.92
N ALA A 416 15.61 7.27 19.83
CA ALA A 416 16.10 8.64 19.74
C ALA A 416 17.12 8.84 18.61
N GLY A 417 17.29 10.10 18.20
CA GLY A 417 18.36 10.56 17.34
C GLY A 417 19.72 10.56 18.02
N ASP A 418 20.77 10.84 17.26
CA ASP A 418 22.09 11.06 17.85
C ASP A 418 22.15 12.43 18.58
N PRO A 419 23.08 12.64 19.52
CA PRO A 419 23.17 13.89 20.30
C PRO A 419 23.34 15.13 19.43
N ALA A 420 24.05 15.04 18.31
CA ALA A 420 24.26 16.16 17.41
C ALA A 420 22.98 16.55 16.66
N SER A 421 22.08 15.57 16.39
CA SER A 421 20.78 15.82 15.74
C SER A 421 19.76 16.48 16.64
N THR A 422 19.94 16.35 17.97
CA THR A 422 18.98 16.84 18.98
C THR A 422 19.46 18.07 19.73
N TYR A 423 20.73 18.50 19.58
CA TYR A 423 21.28 19.66 20.30
C TYR A 423 20.63 20.97 19.86
N GLY A 424 20.10 21.74 20.81
CA GLY A 424 19.42 23.01 20.51
C GLY A 424 18.24 22.85 19.56
N ALA A 425 18.25 23.59 18.45
CA ALA A 425 17.20 23.47 17.42
C ALA A 425 17.31 22.25 16.52
N GLY A 426 18.33 21.41 16.74
CA GLY A 426 18.54 20.17 15.96
C GLY A 426 19.11 20.40 14.56
N SER A 427 19.15 19.32 13.79
CA SER A 427 19.57 19.38 12.38
C SER A 427 18.55 20.11 11.51
N GLN A 428 19.04 20.79 10.47
CA GLN A 428 18.21 21.51 9.50
C GLN A 428 17.29 20.55 8.74
N ALA A 429 16.04 20.97 8.56
CA ALA A 429 14.88 20.27 8.01
C ALA A 429 14.15 19.39 9.03
N LEU A 430 14.80 18.40 9.62
CA LEU A 430 14.21 17.52 10.63
C LEU A 430 15.20 17.40 11.79
N PRO A 431 14.88 17.89 12.98
CA PRO A 431 15.65 17.58 14.18
C PRO A 431 15.49 16.10 14.56
N GLY A 432 16.51 15.56 15.20
CA GLY A 432 16.42 14.22 15.78
C GLY A 432 15.38 14.15 16.90
N LEU A 433 14.77 12.97 17.07
CA LEU A 433 13.88 12.75 18.21
C LEU A 433 14.67 12.74 19.52
N SER A 434 14.18 13.51 20.48
CA SER A 434 14.75 13.59 21.82
C SER A 434 14.73 12.22 22.50
N PRO A 435 15.70 11.88 23.36
CA PRO A 435 15.63 10.71 24.23
C PRO A 435 14.35 10.63 25.07
N LEU A 436 13.72 11.77 25.38
CA LEU A 436 12.43 11.83 26.08
C LEU A 436 11.26 11.33 25.22
N SER A 437 11.40 11.32 23.91
CA SER A 437 10.40 10.81 22.97
C SER A 437 10.60 9.31 22.67
N ALA A 438 11.71 8.72 23.13
CA ALA A 438 11.97 7.29 22.95
C ALA A 438 11.00 6.47 23.81
N LEU A 439 10.40 5.44 23.21
CA LEU A 439 9.44 4.58 23.90
C LEU A 439 9.36 3.19 23.28
N SER A 440 8.80 2.27 24.04
CA SER A 440 8.35 0.97 23.53
C SER A 440 6.99 0.66 24.13
N LYS A 441 6.03 0.33 23.27
CA LYS A 441 4.64 0.01 23.64
C LYS A 441 4.22 -1.27 22.95
N SER A 442 3.41 -2.07 23.64
CA SER A 442 2.87 -3.32 23.08
C SER A 442 1.42 -3.49 23.45
N ARG A 443 0.71 -4.34 22.73
CA ARG A 443 -0.64 -4.79 23.04
C ARG A 443 -0.87 -6.23 22.66
N GLU A 444 -1.84 -6.85 23.34
CA GLU A 444 -2.34 -8.19 23.07
C GLU A 444 -3.75 -8.12 22.50
N VAL A 445 -4.00 -8.96 21.51
CA VAL A 445 -5.32 -9.09 20.87
C VAL A 445 -5.70 -10.57 20.85
N LEU A 446 -6.91 -10.87 21.32
CA LEU A 446 -7.54 -12.17 21.21
C LEU A 446 -8.78 -12.05 20.36
N GLY A 447 -8.89 -12.87 19.32
CA GLY A 447 -10.03 -12.91 18.41
C GLY A 447 -10.61 -14.30 18.27
N THR A 448 -11.93 -14.39 18.12
CA THR A 448 -12.63 -15.62 17.74
C THR A 448 -13.67 -15.31 16.69
N TYR A 449 -13.94 -16.25 15.81
CA TYR A 449 -14.95 -16.07 14.77
C TYR A 449 -15.74 -17.36 14.48
N ILE A 450 -16.92 -17.16 13.90
CA ILE A 450 -17.77 -18.18 13.29
C ILE A 450 -18.21 -17.69 11.91
N ASP A 451 -18.22 -18.60 10.93
CA ASP A 451 -18.69 -18.35 9.57
C ASP A 451 -19.56 -19.54 9.14
N LEU A 452 -20.77 -19.27 8.65
CA LEU A 452 -21.78 -20.25 8.28
C LEU A 452 -22.19 -19.96 6.83
N ALA A 453 -21.83 -20.84 5.90
CA ALA A 453 -22.16 -20.69 4.48
C ALA A 453 -22.95 -21.89 3.97
N THR A 454 -24.07 -21.64 3.26
CA THR A 454 -24.90 -22.70 2.66
C THR A 454 -25.70 -22.16 1.47
N ARG A 455 -26.41 -23.06 0.79
CA ARG A 455 -27.50 -22.71 -0.12
C ARG A 455 -28.84 -23.02 0.54
N LEU A 456 -29.73 -22.03 0.61
CA LEU A 456 -31.10 -22.18 1.08
C LEU A 456 -32.01 -22.76 -0.02
N ALA A 457 -31.66 -22.49 -1.28
CA ALA A 457 -32.22 -23.10 -2.47
C ALA A 457 -31.08 -23.38 -3.47
N PRO A 458 -31.25 -24.19 -4.52
CA PRO A 458 -30.18 -24.49 -5.49
C PRO A 458 -29.52 -23.25 -6.10
N ASN A 459 -30.30 -22.17 -6.22
CA ASN A 459 -29.89 -20.88 -6.79
C ASN A 459 -29.77 -19.75 -5.74
N TRP A 460 -29.87 -20.05 -4.43
CA TRP A 460 -29.83 -19.04 -3.38
C TRP A 460 -28.80 -19.38 -2.31
N GLN A 461 -27.71 -18.66 -2.30
CA GLN A 461 -26.62 -18.77 -1.33
C GLN A 461 -26.73 -17.72 -0.23
N VAL A 462 -26.43 -18.11 1.02
CA VAL A 462 -26.34 -17.23 2.18
C VAL A 462 -25.08 -17.56 2.97
N ASP A 463 -24.44 -16.50 3.49
CA ASP A 463 -23.22 -16.55 4.27
C ASP A 463 -23.38 -15.63 5.48
N LEU A 464 -23.14 -16.14 6.70
CA LEU A 464 -23.28 -15.43 7.97
C LEU A 464 -21.95 -15.49 8.71
N ALA A 465 -21.34 -14.35 8.99
CA ALA A 465 -20.10 -14.28 9.75
C ALA A 465 -20.27 -13.46 11.04
N GLY A 466 -19.64 -13.91 12.10
CA GLY A 466 -19.55 -13.22 13.39
C GLY A 466 -18.15 -13.31 13.96
N ARG A 467 -17.65 -12.19 14.52
CA ARG A 467 -16.31 -12.13 15.11
C ARG A 467 -16.32 -11.29 16.38
N PHE A 468 -15.64 -11.78 17.39
CA PHE A 468 -15.34 -11.07 18.63
C PHE A 468 -13.84 -10.85 18.73
N GLU A 469 -13.41 -9.65 19.13
CA GLU A 469 -12.01 -9.34 19.43
C GLU A 469 -11.89 -8.56 20.73
N HIS A 470 -10.86 -8.86 21.51
CA HIS A 470 -10.50 -8.16 22.74
C HIS A 470 -9.07 -7.62 22.63
N TYR A 471 -8.91 -6.33 22.83
CA TYR A 471 -7.66 -5.59 22.91
C TYR A 471 -7.42 -5.16 24.34
N ASN A 472 -6.24 -5.41 24.88
CA ASN A 472 -5.93 -5.06 26.27
C ASN A 472 -5.80 -3.54 26.50
N ASP A 473 -5.67 -2.72 25.42
CA ASP A 473 -5.52 -1.26 25.50
C ASP A 473 -6.79 -0.48 25.15
N VAL A 474 -7.64 -0.97 24.24
CA VAL A 474 -8.82 -0.24 23.74
C VAL A 474 -10.15 -1.00 23.89
N GLY A 475 -10.14 -2.16 24.57
CA GLY A 475 -11.33 -2.92 24.92
C GLY A 475 -11.81 -3.89 23.85
N SER A 476 -13.09 -4.27 23.87
CA SER A 476 -13.66 -5.33 23.06
C SER A 476 -14.55 -4.81 21.96
N THR A 477 -14.68 -5.61 20.89
CA THR A 477 -15.56 -5.34 19.76
C THR A 477 -16.19 -6.62 19.24
N THR A 478 -17.42 -6.52 18.75
CA THR A 478 -18.15 -7.60 18.09
C THR A 478 -18.64 -7.11 16.74
N ASN A 479 -18.38 -7.89 15.69
CA ASN A 479 -18.75 -7.58 14.32
C ASN A 479 -19.50 -8.73 13.70
N GLY A 480 -20.50 -8.40 12.87
CA GLY A 480 -21.29 -9.36 12.14
C GLY A 480 -21.41 -8.98 10.66
N LYS A 481 -21.62 -9.97 9.81
CA LYS A 481 -21.86 -9.79 8.38
C LYS A 481 -22.87 -10.83 7.90
N VAL A 482 -23.78 -10.39 7.03
CA VAL A 482 -24.65 -11.23 6.24
C VAL A 482 -24.37 -10.95 4.78
N SER A 483 -24.09 -11.99 4.00
CA SER A 483 -23.94 -11.89 2.55
C SER A 483 -24.90 -12.87 1.88
N THR A 484 -25.43 -12.51 0.73
CA THR A 484 -26.32 -13.35 -0.05
C THR A 484 -26.08 -13.21 -1.53
N ARG A 485 -26.31 -14.28 -2.27
CA ARG A 485 -26.32 -14.32 -3.72
C ARG A 485 -27.50 -15.13 -4.22
N TYR A 486 -28.24 -14.56 -5.16
CA TYR A 486 -29.37 -15.23 -5.83
C TYR A 486 -29.12 -15.28 -7.33
N ASP A 487 -29.00 -16.49 -7.87
CA ASP A 487 -28.83 -16.74 -9.29
C ASP A 487 -30.21 -16.74 -9.97
N ILE A 488 -30.60 -15.63 -10.60
CA ILE A 488 -31.89 -15.48 -11.32
C ILE A 488 -31.91 -16.41 -12.51
N THR A 489 -30.80 -16.46 -13.24
CA THR A 489 -30.52 -17.40 -14.34
C THR A 489 -29.05 -17.83 -14.27
N PRO A 490 -28.60 -18.82 -15.06
CA PRO A 490 -27.16 -19.13 -15.14
C PRO A 490 -26.27 -17.97 -15.64
N ARG A 491 -26.88 -16.90 -16.15
CA ARG A 491 -26.17 -15.73 -16.70
C ARG A 491 -26.38 -14.44 -15.91
N ILE A 492 -27.30 -14.43 -14.95
CA ILE A 492 -27.68 -13.24 -14.20
C ILE A 492 -27.78 -13.63 -12.72
N ALA A 493 -26.99 -12.98 -11.88
CA ALA A 493 -27.10 -13.12 -10.44
C ALA A 493 -27.12 -11.75 -9.77
N VAL A 494 -27.83 -11.64 -8.66
CA VAL A 494 -27.78 -10.51 -7.74
C VAL A 494 -27.09 -10.97 -6.47
N ARG A 495 -26.34 -10.06 -5.85
CA ARG A 495 -25.68 -10.28 -4.56
C ARG A 495 -25.85 -9.07 -3.67
N GLY A 496 -25.66 -9.26 -2.37
CA GLY A 496 -25.68 -8.14 -1.45
C GLY A 496 -25.13 -8.53 -0.09
N SER A 497 -24.62 -7.54 0.61
CA SER A 497 -24.10 -7.73 1.97
C SER A 497 -24.47 -6.55 2.88
N VAL A 498 -24.56 -6.86 4.17
CA VAL A 498 -24.57 -5.87 5.24
C VAL A 498 -23.64 -6.37 6.34
N GLY A 499 -22.77 -5.48 6.81
CA GLY A 499 -21.83 -5.85 7.85
C GLY A 499 -21.38 -4.67 8.71
N THR A 500 -20.83 -5.00 9.87
CA THR A 500 -20.14 -4.05 10.73
C THR A 500 -18.64 -4.30 10.68
N GLY A 501 -17.88 -3.25 10.90
CA GLY A 501 -16.43 -3.33 10.98
C GLY A 501 -15.86 -2.37 12.02
N PHE A 502 -14.62 -2.55 12.34
CA PHE A 502 -13.92 -1.66 13.24
C PHE A 502 -12.41 -1.62 12.93
N ARG A 503 -11.77 -0.61 13.49
CA ARG A 503 -10.32 -0.48 13.51
C ARG A 503 -9.87 0.06 14.86
N ALA A 504 -8.92 -0.62 15.49
CA ALA A 504 -8.24 -0.10 16.67
C ALA A 504 -7.24 1.00 16.23
N PRO A 505 -7.07 2.09 17.01
CA PRO A 505 -5.98 3.04 16.78
C PRO A 505 -4.66 2.29 16.81
N SER A 506 -3.76 2.56 15.85
CA SER A 506 -2.42 1.94 15.89
C SER A 506 -1.63 2.45 17.09
N LEU A 507 -0.68 1.64 17.59
CA LEU A 507 0.23 2.09 18.64
C LEU A 507 1.00 3.35 18.23
N ALA A 508 1.36 3.43 16.94
CA ALA A 508 2.00 4.62 16.39
C ALA A 508 1.08 5.85 16.49
N GLN A 509 -0.19 5.78 16.10
CA GLN A 509 -1.13 6.90 16.24
C GLN A 509 -1.29 7.37 17.68
N GLN A 510 -1.18 6.47 18.66
CA GLN A 510 -1.33 6.79 20.07
C GLN A 510 -0.10 7.45 20.68
N TYR A 511 1.11 7.12 20.17
CA TYR A 511 2.36 7.46 20.88
C TYR A 511 3.38 8.22 20.03
N PHE A 512 3.15 8.43 18.74
CA PHE A 512 4.09 9.10 17.86
C PHE A 512 4.16 10.60 18.08
N THR A 513 5.38 11.13 18.21
CA THR A 513 5.67 12.57 18.26
C THR A 513 6.73 12.90 17.22
N ASN A 514 6.59 14.02 16.50
CA ASN A 514 7.55 14.49 15.51
C ASN A 514 7.52 16.00 15.34
N LEU A 515 8.61 16.58 14.83
CA LEU A 515 8.73 17.97 14.45
C LEU A 515 9.34 18.07 13.04
N ASN A 516 8.70 18.82 12.17
CA ASN A 516 9.24 19.17 10.86
C ASN A 516 9.50 20.69 10.79
N ILE A 517 10.71 21.08 10.37
CA ILE A 517 11.13 22.47 10.26
C ILE A 517 11.45 22.84 8.82
N SER A 518 10.67 23.73 8.25
CA SER A 518 10.93 24.36 6.97
C SER A 518 11.65 25.71 7.16
N PRO A 519 12.14 26.38 6.11
CA PRO A 519 12.71 27.71 6.21
C PRO A 519 11.77 28.78 6.80
N LEU A 520 10.46 28.57 6.67
CA LEU A 520 9.43 29.55 7.03
C LEU A 520 8.45 29.06 8.10
N SER A 521 8.51 27.79 8.51
CA SER A 521 7.54 27.23 9.45
C SER A 521 8.08 26.05 10.23
N ALA A 522 7.51 25.82 11.41
CA ALA A 522 7.64 24.57 12.16
C ALA A 522 6.25 23.92 12.32
N TYR A 523 6.22 22.62 12.18
CA TYR A 523 5.03 21.80 12.32
C TYR A 523 5.30 20.63 13.24
N GLY A 524 4.61 20.58 14.40
CA GLY A 524 4.75 19.55 15.40
C GLY A 524 3.55 18.62 15.45
N GLN A 525 3.81 17.31 15.44
CA GLN A 525 2.85 16.26 15.78
C GLN A 525 3.08 15.83 17.23
N LEU A 526 2.06 15.93 18.07
CA LEU A 526 2.09 15.50 19.46
C LEU A 526 1.35 14.16 19.62
N ALA A 527 1.89 13.28 20.46
CA ALA A 527 1.20 12.07 20.86
C ALA A 527 -0.08 12.42 21.65
N PRO A 528 -1.28 11.92 21.30
CA PRO A 528 -2.54 12.26 21.99
C PRO A 528 -2.49 11.97 23.50
N ASN A 529 -1.75 10.94 23.89
CA ASN A 529 -1.59 10.54 25.29
C ASN A 529 -0.56 11.40 26.08
N SER A 530 0.11 12.36 25.42
CA SER A 530 1.06 13.26 26.10
C SER A 530 0.34 14.36 26.88
N GLN A 531 0.99 14.89 27.92
CA GLN A 531 0.44 16.02 28.69
C GLN A 531 0.33 17.28 27.81
N ALA A 532 1.29 17.53 26.94
CA ALA A 532 1.28 18.65 25.99
C ALA A 532 0.06 18.62 25.08
N ALA A 533 -0.29 17.46 24.50
CA ALA A 533 -1.49 17.31 23.69
C ALA A 533 -2.77 17.46 24.52
N ARG A 534 -2.83 16.89 25.73
CA ARG A 534 -4.00 17.04 26.62
C ARG A 534 -4.27 18.51 26.99
N ASN A 535 -3.23 19.31 27.19
CA ASN A 535 -3.39 20.74 27.45
C ASN A 535 -3.96 21.50 26.25
N LEU A 536 -3.75 20.98 25.03
CA LEU A 536 -4.41 21.46 23.80
C LEU A 536 -5.81 20.88 23.59
N GLY A 537 -6.30 19.99 24.47
CA GLY A 537 -7.64 19.42 24.39
C GLY A 537 -7.70 18.01 23.81
N ALA A 538 -6.57 17.31 23.67
CA ALA A 538 -6.55 15.92 23.21
C ALA A 538 -7.18 14.95 24.22
N THR A 539 -7.84 13.91 23.73
CA THR A 539 -8.35 12.79 24.50
C THR A 539 -7.74 11.47 23.99
N PRO A 540 -7.69 10.43 24.84
CA PRO A 540 -7.25 9.11 24.39
C PRO A 540 -8.07 8.61 23.19
N LEU A 541 -7.38 7.99 22.22
CA LEU A 541 -8.02 7.47 21.02
C LEU A 541 -8.93 6.26 21.34
N LYS A 542 -10.04 6.17 20.60
CA LYS A 542 -11.02 5.08 20.66
C LYS A 542 -11.02 4.32 19.33
N PRO A 543 -11.51 3.05 19.33
CA PRO A 543 -11.70 2.33 18.07
C PRO A 543 -12.70 3.03 17.14
N GLU A 544 -12.34 3.09 15.86
CA GLU A 544 -13.25 3.48 14.80
C GLU A 544 -14.24 2.36 14.49
N LYS A 545 -15.46 2.69 14.12
CA LYS A 545 -16.53 1.71 13.84
C LYS A 545 -17.14 1.97 12.47
N SER A 546 -17.42 0.92 11.71
CA SER A 546 -18.09 1.04 10.43
C SER A 546 -19.39 0.25 10.35
N THR A 547 -20.24 0.69 9.40
CA THR A 547 -21.39 -0.09 8.92
C THR A 547 -21.35 0.01 7.39
N ASN A 548 -21.31 -1.16 6.76
CA ASN A 548 -21.12 -1.33 5.34
C ASN A 548 -22.35 -1.96 4.72
N PHE A 549 -22.72 -1.50 3.53
CA PHE A 549 -23.79 -2.03 2.69
C PHE A 549 -23.22 -2.19 1.27
N ASP A 550 -23.49 -3.33 0.66
CA ASP A 550 -23.16 -3.61 -0.73
C ASP A 550 -24.35 -4.28 -1.43
N ILE A 551 -24.57 -3.92 -2.69
CA ILE A 551 -25.50 -4.59 -3.58
C ILE A 551 -24.87 -4.69 -4.96
N GLY A 552 -24.88 -5.88 -5.54
CA GLY A 552 -24.22 -6.15 -6.80
C GLY A 552 -25.04 -6.94 -7.79
N LEU A 553 -24.70 -6.77 -9.06
CA LEU A 553 -25.25 -7.49 -10.21
C LEU A 553 -24.09 -8.16 -10.96
N VAL A 554 -24.22 -9.46 -11.21
CA VAL A 554 -23.26 -10.26 -11.99
C VAL A 554 -23.95 -10.69 -13.27
N LEU A 555 -23.36 -10.35 -14.43
CA LEU A 555 -23.92 -10.60 -15.75
C LEU A 555 -22.91 -11.34 -16.64
N ASN A 556 -23.37 -12.37 -17.31
CA ASN A 556 -22.63 -13.13 -18.32
C ASN A 556 -23.48 -13.18 -19.62
N PRO A 557 -23.75 -12.02 -20.28
CA PRO A 557 -24.73 -11.93 -21.35
C PRO A 557 -24.31 -12.67 -22.62
N LEU A 558 -23.00 -12.75 -22.87
CA LEU A 558 -22.38 -13.45 -24.00
C LEU A 558 -21.32 -14.42 -23.50
N PRO A 559 -20.96 -15.46 -24.28
CA PRO A 559 -19.76 -16.24 -24.00
C PRO A 559 -18.55 -15.31 -23.89
N ASN A 560 -17.71 -15.52 -22.88
CA ASN A 560 -16.48 -14.76 -22.60
C ASN A 560 -16.69 -13.25 -22.26
N LEU A 561 -17.93 -12.79 -22.05
CA LEU A 561 -18.22 -11.45 -21.53
C LEU A 561 -18.72 -11.57 -20.10
N ASN A 562 -17.95 -11.01 -19.17
CA ASN A 562 -18.33 -10.90 -17.77
C ASN A 562 -18.48 -9.43 -17.40
N VAL A 563 -19.56 -9.10 -16.69
CA VAL A 563 -19.80 -7.75 -16.16
C VAL A 563 -20.23 -7.87 -14.70
N THR A 564 -19.61 -7.11 -13.83
CA THR A 564 -20.06 -6.92 -12.44
C THR A 564 -20.32 -5.44 -12.18
N ILE A 565 -21.38 -5.16 -11.45
CA ILE A 565 -21.79 -3.82 -11.05
C ILE A 565 -22.10 -3.88 -9.56
N ASP A 566 -21.32 -3.19 -8.74
CA ASP A 566 -21.44 -3.23 -7.29
C ASP A 566 -21.59 -1.82 -6.73
N ALA A 567 -22.69 -1.52 -6.06
CA ALA A 567 -22.94 -0.27 -5.39
C ALA A 567 -22.75 -0.45 -3.89
N TYR A 568 -22.00 0.47 -3.27
CA TYR A 568 -21.64 0.34 -1.86
C TYR A 568 -21.87 1.63 -1.07
N GLN A 569 -22.05 1.46 0.25
CA GLN A 569 -22.03 2.55 1.21
C GLN A 569 -21.27 2.11 2.46
N ILE A 570 -20.28 2.92 2.88
CA ILE A 570 -19.45 2.73 4.05
C ILE A 570 -19.64 3.94 4.98
N ASN A 571 -20.20 3.72 6.16
CA ASN A 571 -20.32 4.74 7.19
C ASN A 571 -19.26 4.48 8.25
N ILE A 572 -18.39 5.44 8.53
CA ILE A 572 -17.35 5.33 9.57
C ILE A 572 -17.67 6.35 10.66
N ARG A 573 -17.74 5.88 11.90
CA ARG A 573 -17.91 6.71 13.11
C ARG A 573 -16.61 6.74 13.90
N ASP A 574 -16.39 7.83 14.61
CA ASP A 574 -15.20 8.05 15.44
C ASP A 574 -13.89 7.92 14.63
N ARG A 575 -13.92 8.36 13.36
CA ARG A 575 -12.76 8.27 12.46
C ARG A 575 -11.58 9.04 13.03
N ILE A 576 -10.43 8.38 13.11
CA ILE A 576 -9.17 8.97 13.56
C ILE A 576 -8.60 9.81 12.43
N VAL A 577 -8.32 11.07 12.75
CA VAL A 577 -7.75 12.06 11.84
C VAL A 577 -6.70 12.87 12.58
N GLN A 578 -5.82 13.50 11.84
CA GLN A 578 -5.00 14.54 12.42
C GLN A 578 -5.85 15.80 12.53
N GLY A 579 -6.11 16.23 13.75
CA GLY A 579 -6.99 17.33 14.05
C GLY A 579 -6.35 18.33 15.00
N GLY A 580 -7.11 19.39 15.32
CA GLY A 580 -6.67 20.38 16.29
C GLY A 580 -5.42 21.13 15.82
N THR A 581 -5.51 21.87 14.69
CA THR A 581 -4.38 22.73 14.28
C THR A 581 -4.31 23.94 15.18
N TYR A 582 -3.34 23.93 16.09
CA TYR A 582 -3.03 25.06 16.97
C TYR A 582 -1.87 25.84 16.38
N SER A 583 -1.88 27.17 16.52
CA SER A 583 -0.87 28.06 15.98
C SER A 583 -0.44 29.12 16.98
N GLY A 584 0.70 29.79 16.73
CA GLY A 584 1.24 30.82 17.56
C GLY A 584 1.68 30.35 18.95
N GLN A 585 1.43 31.14 20.01
CA GLN A 585 1.96 30.86 21.34
C GLN A 585 1.50 29.54 21.94
N ALA A 586 0.23 29.13 21.71
CA ALA A 586 -0.28 27.84 22.19
C ALA A 586 0.48 26.65 21.61
N ALA A 587 0.86 26.72 20.32
CA ALA A 587 1.67 25.69 19.69
C ALA A 587 3.11 25.69 20.24
N ILE A 588 3.72 26.88 20.41
CA ILE A 588 5.06 27.03 20.96
C ILE A 588 5.13 26.46 22.38
N ASP A 589 4.15 26.77 23.22
CA ASP A 589 4.11 26.30 24.61
C ASP A 589 3.96 24.77 24.68
N ALA A 590 3.09 24.19 23.86
CA ALA A 590 2.89 22.75 23.82
C ALA A 590 4.13 22.00 23.30
N LEU A 591 4.78 22.51 22.27
CA LEU A 591 5.99 21.90 21.72
C LEU A 591 7.16 22.03 22.72
N THR A 592 7.29 23.16 23.38
CA THR A 592 8.29 23.39 24.45
C THR A 592 8.06 22.42 25.62
N GLN A 593 6.81 22.25 26.04
CA GLN A 593 6.44 21.28 27.08
C GLN A 593 6.73 19.83 26.68
N ALA A 594 6.65 19.54 25.39
CA ALA A 594 7.05 18.22 24.85
C ALA A 594 8.59 18.05 24.75
N GLY A 595 9.37 19.02 25.23
CA GLY A 595 10.84 19.00 25.19
C GLY A 595 11.45 19.38 23.85
N ILE A 596 10.68 20.06 23.00
CA ILE A 596 11.10 20.45 21.63
C ILE A 596 11.61 21.88 21.66
N THR A 597 12.84 22.11 21.21
CA THR A 597 13.43 23.43 21.03
C THR A 597 13.16 23.93 19.61
N LEU A 598 12.54 25.10 19.49
CA LEU A 598 12.20 25.70 18.19
C LEU A 598 13.28 26.73 17.78
N PRO A 599 13.60 26.85 16.47
CA PRO A 599 14.38 27.99 15.96
C PRO A 599 13.65 29.31 16.21
N ALA A 600 14.42 30.35 16.54
CA ALA A 600 13.86 31.67 16.68
C ALA A 600 13.43 32.30 15.35
N GLY A 601 12.41 33.17 15.38
CA GLY A 601 12.01 33.99 14.23
C GLY A 601 11.27 33.25 13.12
N LEU A 602 10.69 32.08 13.37
CA LEU A 602 9.86 31.38 12.39
C LEU A 602 8.53 32.12 12.19
N PRO A 603 8.14 32.44 10.94
CA PRO A 603 6.87 33.09 10.63
C PRO A 603 5.64 32.31 11.06
N SER A 604 5.73 30.98 11.10
CA SER A 604 4.61 30.11 11.47
C SER A 604 5.08 28.92 12.31
N VAL A 605 4.42 28.71 13.46
CA VAL A 605 4.57 27.52 14.30
C VAL A 605 3.19 26.93 14.53
N THR A 606 3.04 25.64 14.23
CA THR A 606 1.80 24.90 14.41
C THR A 606 2.03 23.56 15.12
N ALA A 607 1.04 23.13 15.88
CA ALA A 607 1.02 21.82 16.55
C ALA A 607 -0.31 21.13 16.31
N ASN A 608 -0.27 19.79 16.20
CA ASN A 608 -1.42 18.94 15.98
C ASN A 608 -1.32 17.66 16.81
N TYR A 609 -2.42 16.92 16.89
CA TYR A 609 -2.48 15.57 17.47
C TYR A 609 -3.53 14.75 16.74
N PHE A 610 -3.44 13.41 16.85
CA PHE A 610 -4.49 12.51 16.34
C PHE A 610 -5.69 12.50 17.29
N THR A 611 -6.89 12.44 16.71
CA THR A 611 -8.14 12.48 17.45
C THR A 611 -9.26 11.74 16.71
N ASN A 612 -10.25 11.19 17.45
CA ASN A 612 -11.50 10.70 16.87
C ASN A 612 -12.40 11.89 16.49
N GLY A 613 -12.03 12.57 15.39
CA GLY A 613 -12.53 13.91 15.09
C GLY A 613 -13.74 13.99 14.18
N VAL A 614 -14.08 12.91 13.43
CA VAL A 614 -15.13 12.98 12.41
C VAL A 614 -15.89 11.70 12.22
N ASN A 615 -17.14 11.85 11.72
CA ASN A 615 -17.89 10.77 11.10
C ASN A 615 -17.96 11.00 9.59
N THR A 616 -17.83 9.91 8.82
CA THR A 616 -17.83 10.00 7.35
C THR A 616 -18.79 8.99 6.74
N ARG A 617 -19.26 9.33 5.54
CA ARG A 617 -20.03 8.43 4.68
C ARG A 617 -19.41 8.42 3.30
N THR A 618 -18.98 7.23 2.85
CA THR A 618 -18.49 6.99 1.50
C THR A 618 -19.53 6.17 0.75
N ARG A 619 -19.87 6.61 -0.47
CA ARG A 619 -20.78 5.92 -1.40
C ARG A 619 -20.10 5.79 -2.74
N GLY A 620 -20.35 4.68 -3.41
CA GLY A 620 -19.78 4.50 -4.73
C GLY A 620 -20.42 3.40 -5.54
N LEU A 621 -19.91 3.27 -6.76
CA LEU A 621 -20.30 2.27 -7.74
C LEU A 621 -19.04 1.78 -8.44
N ASP A 622 -18.84 0.48 -8.43
CA ASP A 622 -17.80 -0.22 -9.19
C ASP A 622 -18.43 -0.96 -10.37
N ILE A 623 -17.86 -0.82 -11.54
CA ILE A 623 -18.23 -1.60 -12.73
C ILE A 623 -16.94 -2.23 -13.26
N LEU A 624 -16.91 -3.54 -13.37
CA LEU A 624 -15.85 -4.27 -14.05
C LEU A 624 -16.45 -5.07 -15.19
N ALA A 625 -15.81 -5.01 -16.35
CA ALA A 625 -16.15 -5.87 -17.48
C ALA A 625 -14.88 -6.41 -18.13
N THR A 626 -14.91 -7.68 -18.49
CA THR A 626 -13.87 -8.35 -19.29
C THR A 626 -14.51 -9.07 -20.46
N TYR A 627 -13.91 -8.98 -21.63
CA TYR A 627 -14.40 -9.61 -22.83
C TYR A 627 -13.24 -10.16 -23.67
N HIS A 628 -13.30 -11.45 -24.00
CA HIS A 628 -12.36 -12.04 -24.96
C HIS A 628 -13.02 -12.16 -26.34
N SER A 629 -12.40 -11.56 -27.35
CA SER A 629 -12.84 -11.63 -28.75
C SER A 629 -11.76 -12.23 -29.65
N ASN A 630 -12.19 -13.09 -30.58
CA ASN A 630 -11.31 -13.74 -31.56
C ASN A 630 -11.63 -13.24 -32.95
N PHE A 631 -10.65 -12.65 -33.64
CA PHE A 631 -10.77 -12.09 -35.00
C PHE A 631 -10.10 -12.98 -36.06
N ALA A 632 -10.06 -14.29 -35.81
CA ALA A 632 -9.46 -15.29 -36.69
C ALA A 632 -8.00 -14.92 -37.08
N ARG A 633 -7.71 -14.67 -38.38
CA ARG A 633 -6.39 -14.33 -38.88
C ARG A 633 -5.79 -13.05 -38.31
N TRP A 634 -6.59 -12.19 -37.69
CA TRP A 634 -6.14 -10.94 -37.10
C TRP A 634 -5.76 -11.09 -35.63
N GLY A 635 -5.88 -12.30 -35.06
CA GLY A 635 -5.57 -12.59 -33.67
C GLY A 635 -6.75 -12.43 -32.75
N SER A 636 -6.49 -12.27 -31.46
CA SER A 636 -7.49 -12.09 -30.40
C SER A 636 -7.25 -10.80 -29.62
N VAL A 637 -8.28 -10.30 -28.96
CA VAL A 637 -8.20 -9.14 -28.08
C VAL A 637 -8.90 -9.48 -26.77
N ASP A 638 -8.17 -9.27 -25.68
CA ASP A 638 -8.69 -9.25 -24.32
C ASP A 638 -9.02 -7.81 -23.94
N TRP A 639 -10.30 -7.49 -23.84
CA TRP A 639 -10.79 -6.18 -23.46
C TRP A 639 -11.05 -6.12 -21.96
N ASP A 640 -10.72 -5.00 -21.36
CA ASP A 640 -11.03 -4.69 -19.95
C ASP A 640 -11.63 -3.30 -19.80
N LEU A 641 -12.63 -3.22 -18.94
CA LEU A 641 -13.26 -1.98 -18.50
C LEU A 641 -13.33 -1.99 -16.99
N GLY A 642 -12.78 -0.96 -16.37
CA GLY A 642 -12.88 -0.71 -14.95
C GLY A 642 -13.42 0.69 -14.68
N ILE A 643 -14.50 0.82 -13.91
CA ILE A 643 -15.07 2.12 -13.53
C ILE A 643 -15.26 2.12 -12.02
N ASN A 644 -14.78 3.15 -11.37
CA ASN A 644 -15.11 3.47 -9.99
C ASN A 644 -15.67 4.89 -9.92
N PHE A 645 -16.85 5.03 -9.32
CA PHE A 645 -17.37 6.29 -8.83
C PHE A 645 -17.40 6.24 -7.31
N ASN A 646 -16.85 7.24 -6.64
CA ASN A 646 -16.94 7.33 -5.19
C ASN A 646 -17.10 8.78 -4.72
N THR A 647 -17.78 8.95 -3.60
CA THR A 647 -17.92 10.24 -2.94
C THR A 647 -17.89 10.01 -1.44
N THR A 648 -16.97 10.68 -0.76
CA THR A 648 -16.92 10.73 0.70
C THR A 648 -17.46 12.07 1.19
N SER A 649 -18.35 12.03 2.17
CA SER A 649 -18.87 13.20 2.88
C SER A 649 -18.54 13.10 4.37
N VAL A 650 -18.17 14.22 4.97
CA VAL A 650 -18.07 14.36 6.43
C VAL A 650 -19.49 14.65 6.94
N THR A 651 -20.00 13.77 7.79
CA THR A 651 -21.36 13.86 8.34
C THR A 651 -21.41 14.60 9.67
N SER A 652 -20.30 14.60 10.42
CA SER A 652 -20.12 15.42 11.61
C SER A 652 -18.64 15.67 11.88
N VAL A 653 -18.33 16.84 12.44
CA VAL A 653 -17.00 17.19 12.94
C VAL A 653 -17.10 17.41 14.44
N GLY A 654 -16.23 16.78 15.20
CA GLY A 654 -16.14 16.92 16.64
C GLY A 654 -15.53 18.25 17.08
N ARG A 655 -15.57 18.48 18.39
CA ARG A 655 -14.86 19.58 19.05
C ARG A 655 -13.90 19.03 20.08
N ASP A 656 -12.82 19.74 20.32
CA ASP A 656 -11.88 19.45 21.41
C ASP A 656 -12.50 19.83 22.79
N THR A 657 -11.81 19.53 23.86
CA THR A 657 -12.26 19.86 25.22
C THR A 657 -12.34 21.38 25.48
N ASN A 658 -11.72 22.19 24.63
CA ASN A 658 -11.74 23.65 24.68
C ASN A 658 -12.85 24.24 23.78
N GLY A 659 -13.64 23.40 23.10
CA GLY A 659 -14.73 23.80 22.22
C GLY A 659 -14.32 24.15 20.78
N ASN A 660 -13.03 24.01 20.39
CA ASN A 660 -12.56 24.27 19.03
C ASN A 660 -12.97 23.15 18.10
N THR A 661 -13.28 23.50 16.86
CA THR A 661 -13.55 22.52 15.80
C THR A 661 -12.28 21.72 15.50
N LEU A 662 -12.38 20.39 15.54
CA LEU A 662 -11.24 19.48 15.36
C LEU A 662 -10.65 19.48 13.94
N LEU A 663 -11.41 19.94 12.94
CA LEU A 663 -10.95 20.04 11.55
C LEU A 663 -11.28 21.41 10.96
N ASN A 664 -10.34 21.98 10.24
CA ASN A 664 -10.56 23.15 9.40
C ASN A 664 -11.03 22.73 7.97
N ALA A 665 -11.34 23.72 7.13
CA ALA A 665 -11.82 23.47 5.76
C ALA A 665 -10.82 22.66 4.92
N GLN A 666 -9.52 22.91 5.06
CA GLN A 666 -8.47 22.18 4.36
C GLN A 666 -8.46 20.69 4.74
N GLN A 667 -8.54 20.38 6.03
CA GLN A 667 -8.55 19.01 6.53
C GLN A 667 -9.82 18.25 6.13
N VAL A 668 -10.97 18.93 6.07
CA VAL A 668 -12.20 18.37 5.50
C VAL A 668 -12.01 18.09 4.01
N GLY A 669 -11.37 18.98 3.25
CA GLY A 669 -11.04 18.81 1.83
C GLY A 669 -10.17 17.57 1.58
N TYR A 670 -9.20 17.26 2.45
CA TYR A 670 -8.38 16.05 2.33
C TYR A 670 -9.20 14.76 2.37
N ILE A 671 -10.32 14.76 3.08
CA ILE A 671 -11.21 13.60 3.21
C ILE A 671 -12.21 13.53 2.06
N THR A 672 -12.70 14.67 1.56
CA THR A 672 -13.90 14.73 0.70
C THR A 672 -13.63 14.97 -0.77
N SER A 673 -12.50 15.58 -1.12
CA SER A 673 -12.28 16.11 -2.48
C SER A 673 -10.88 15.89 -3.06
N SER A 674 -9.92 15.46 -2.26
CA SER A 674 -8.54 15.26 -2.73
C SER A 674 -8.32 13.98 -3.54
N THR A 675 -9.25 13.02 -3.50
CA THR A 675 -9.26 11.84 -4.37
C THR A 675 -10.25 11.99 -5.51
N PRO A 676 -9.95 11.46 -6.72
CA PRO A 676 -10.88 11.54 -7.85
C PRO A 676 -12.22 10.90 -7.52
N LYS A 677 -13.32 11.62 -7.79
CA LYS A 677 -14.69 11.08 -7.64
C LYS A 677 -15.03 9.99 -8.65
N ASN A 678 -14.24 9.87 -9.69
CA ASN A 678 -14.34 8.78 -10.66
C ASN A 678 -12.97 8.47 -11.25
N LYS A 679 -12.77 7.19 -11.52
CA LYS A 679 -11.64 6.65 -12.28
C LYS A 679 -12.19 5.64 -13.26
N ILE A 680 -11.85 5.80 -14.54
CA ILE A 680 -12.33 4.96 -15.62
C ILE A 680 -11.10 4.43 -16.36
N ILE A 681 -10.97 3.13 -16.45
CA ILE A 681 -9.92 2.42 -17.19
C ILE A 681 -10.62 1.71 -18.34
N VAL A 682 -10.17 1.96 -19.56
CA VAL A 682 -10.59 1.21 -20.75
C VAL A 682 -9.32 0.66 -21.37
N GLY A 683 -9.26 -0.64 -21.53
CA GLY A 683 -8.07 -1.29 -22.02
C GLY A 683 -8.34 -2.41 -23.00
N GLY A 684 -7.26 -2.84 -23.65
CA GLY A 684 -7.26 -4.01 -24.48
C GLY A 684 -5.85 -4.50 -24.75
N THR A 685 -5.70 -5.83 -24.74
CA THR A 685 -4.47 -6.50 -25.14
C THR A 685 -4.75 -7.34 -26.38
N TRP A 686 -4.18 -6.90 -27.50
CA TRP A 686 -4.23 -7.64 -28.74
C TRP A 686 -3.09 -8.66 -28.80
N HIS A 687 -3.40 -9.88 -29.26
CA HIS A 687 -2.47 -10.98 -29.41
C HIS A 687 -2.51 -11.52 -30.84
N ARG A 688 -1.35 -11.63 -31.47
CA ARG A 688 -1.20 -12.27 -32.77
C ARG A 688 0.18 -12.88 -32.93
N ASP A 689 0.26 -14.18 -33.10
CA ASP A 689 1.50 -14.95 -33.26
C ASP A 689 2.49 -14.63 -32.13
N LYS A 690 3.60 -13.95 -32.46
CA LYS A 690 4.66 -13.54 -31.54
C LYS A 690 4.47 -12.14 -30.95
N TRP A 691 3.42 -11.43 -31.36
CA TRP A 691 3.18 -10.04 -30.97
C TRP A 691 2.04 -9.93 -29.96
N ALA A 692 2.22 -9.05 -29.02
CA ALA A 692 1.13 -8.55 -28.22
C ALA A 692 1.25 -7.03 -28.06
N LEU A 693 0.11 -6.34 -28.14
CA LEU A 693 0.00 -4.91 -27.96
C LEU A 693 -1.05 -4.61 -26.89
N SER A 694 -0.63 -4.03 -25.79
CA SER A 694 -1.52 -3.57 -24.73
C SER A 694 -1.70 -2.05 -24.82
N VAL A 695 -2.91 -1.57 -24.76
CA VAL A 695 -3.25 -0.14 -24.71
C VAL A 695 -4.29 0.06 -23.64
N HIS A 696 -4.02 0.95 -22.68
CA HIS A 696 -4.95 1.32 -21.63
C HIS A 696 -5.09 2.84 -21.59
N GLU A 697 -6.32 3.31 -21.56
CA GLU A 697 -6.65 4.71 -21.34
C GLU A 697 -7.30 4.85 -19.96
N THR A 698 -6.70 5.64 -19.11
CA THR A 698 -7.25 5.93 -17.78
C THR A 698 -7.70 7.37 -17.68
N ARG A 699 -8.99 7.57 -17.45
CA ARG A 699 -9.53 8.87 -17.08
C ARG A 699 -9.55 9.01 -15.57
N TYR A 700 -8.88 10.01 -15.07
CA TYR A 700 -8.97 10.48 -13.68
C TYR A 700 -9.90 11.68 -13.62
N GLY A 701 -10.94 11.63 -12.77
CA GLY A 701 -11.87 12.72 -12.55
C GLY A 701 -11.19 13.93 -11.89
N THR A 702 -11.92 15.03 -11.83
CA THR A 702 -11.49 16.24 -11.11
C THR A 702 -11.30 15.96 -9.63
N THR A 703 -10.29 16.61 -9.05
CA THR A 703 -10.05 16.68 -7.61
C THR A 703 -9.98 18.13 -7.18
N SER A 704 -10.14 18.42 -5.90
CA SER A 704 -9.93 19.76 -5.38
C SER A 704 -9.35 19.73 -3.99
N GLY A 705 -8.71 20.84 -3.60
CA GLY A 705 -8.15 21.09 -2.29
C GLY A 705 -8.34 22.52 -1.85
N GLU A 706 -8.24 22.75 -0.55
CA GLU A 706 -8.17 24.08 0.06
C GLU A 706 -6.69 24.37 0.32
N GLU A 707 -6.09 25.21 -0.53
CA GLU A 707 -4.65 25.45 -0.54
C GLU A 707 -4.24 26.57 0.41
N SER A 708 -3.12 26.36 1.10
CA SER A 708 -2.51 27.40 1.95
C SER A 708 -1.94 28.53 1.09
N TYR A 709 -2.08 29.77 1.54
CA TYR A 709 -1.37 30.90 0.99
C TYR A 709 0.05 30.97 1.56
N TRP A 710 1.05 31.07 0.69
CA TRP A 710 2.45 31.19 1.07
C TRP A 710 3.02 32.59 0.80
N SER A 711 2.26 33.43 0.08
CA SER A 711 2.57 34.83 -0.18
C SER A 711 1.29 35.66 -0.23
N GLY A 712 1.42 36.99 -0.34
CA GLY A 712 0.31 37.92 -0.36
C GLY A 712 -0.34 38.18 1.01
N PRO A 713 -1.50 38.86 1.04
CA PRO A 713 -2.14 39.32 2.29
C PRO A 713 -2.62 38.18 3.21
N ASN A 714 -2.84 37.00 2.68
CA ASN A 714 -3.31 35.85 3.45
C ASN A 714 -2.18 34.84 3.76
N ALA A 715 -0.91 35.18 3.53
CA ALA A 715 0.22 34.30 3.76
C ALA A 715 0.20 33.70 5.17
N PHE A 716 0.44 32.36 5.25
CA PHE A 716 0.46 31.56 6.49
C PHE A 716 -0.86 31.53 7.28
N SER A 717 -1.99 31.93 6.67
CA SER A 717 -3.30 31.78 7.32
C SER A 717 -3.63 30.31 7.58
N THR A 718 -4.14 30.02 8.78
CA THR A 718 -4.65 28.70 9.19
C THR A 718 -6.17 28.58 9.06
N THR A 719 -6.84 29.67 8.69
CA THR A 719 -8.31 29.78 8.59
C THR A 719 -8.80 30.17 7.19
N ARG A 720 -7.95 30.81 6.38
CA ARG A 720 -8.24 31.21 5.01
C ARG A 720 -7.42 30.37 4.05
N PHE A 721 -8.10 29.80 3.07
CA PHE A 721 -7.52 28.90 2.06
C PHE A 721 -7.99 29.32 0.68
N ALA A 722 -7.23 29.01 -0.36
CA ALA A 722 -7.62 29.13 -1.74
C ALA A 722 -8.24 27.83 -2.22
N HIS A 723 -9.46 27.88 -2.73
CA HIS A 723 -10.02 26.71 -3.41
C HIS A 723 -9.29 26.47 -4.73
N PHE A 724 -8.69 25.28 -4.88
CA PHE A 724 -7.96 24.87 -6.07
C PHE A 724 -8.60 23.62 -6.66
N THR A 725 -8.72 23.57 -7.99
CA THR A 725 -9.26 22.42 -8.72
C THR A 725 -8.22 21.87 -9.69
N ASN A 726 -7.87 20.61 -9.52
CA ASN A 726 -7.17 19.82 -10.53
C ASN A 726 -8.19 19.35 -11.58
N ALA A 727 -7.97 19.73 -12.84
CA ALA A 727 -8.81 19.30 -13.93
C ALA A 727 -8.71 17.79 -14.15
N ALA A 728 -9.76 17.18 -14.69
CA ALA A 728 -9.72 15.80 -15.12
C ALA A 728 -8.59 15.56 -16.12
N ARG A 729 -7.96 14.39 -16.05
CA ARG A 729 -6.84 14.00 -16.92
C ARG A 729 -7.10 12.64 -17.53
N TYR A 730 -6.57 12.47 -18.72
CA TYR A 730 -6.56 11.24 -19.49
C TYR A 730 -5.10 10.79 -19.62
N VAL A 731 -4.82 9.55 -19.30
CA VAL A 731 -3.49 8.97 -19.29
C VAL A 731 -3.52 7.70 -20.12
N THR A 732 -2.73 7.68 -21.19
CA THR A 732 -2.58 6.54 -22.08
C THR A 732 -1.31 5.78 -21.76
N ASP A 733 -1.43 4.48 -21.50
CA ASP A 733 -0.33 3.56 -21.27
C ASP A 733 -0.29 2.53 -22.40
N VAL A 734 0.92 2.28 -22.95
CA VAL A 734 1.12 1.39 -24.10
C VAL A 734 2.30 0.47 -23.86
N GLU A 735 2.16 -0.81 -24.19
CA GLU A 735 3.26 -1.77 -24.27
C GLU A 735 3.15 -2.62 -25.53
N LEU A 736 4.21 -2.64 -26.33
CA LEU A 736 4.40 -3.55 -27.46
C LEU A 736 5.40 -4.64 -27.06
N ARG A 737 4.97 -5.89 -27.14
CA ARG A 737 5.74 -7.08 -26.78
C ARG A 737 5.99 -7.95 -28.00
N TYR A 738 7.18 -8.54 -28.07
CA TYR A 738 7.59 -9.49 -29.11
C TYR A 738 8.27 -10.71 -28.50
N ALA A 739 7.72 -11.89 -28.70
CA ALA A 739 8.32 -13.18 -28.32
C ALA A 739 9.34 -13.59 -29.41
N MET A 740 10.62 -13.26 -29.20
CA MET A 740 11.70 -13.61 -30.14
C MET A 740 11.83 -15.11 -30.29
N THR A 741 11.78 -15.83 -29.15
CA THR A 741 11.76 -17.28 -29.07
C THR A 741 10.69 -17.73 -28.07
N ARG A 742 10.50 -19.04 -27.87
CA ARG A 742 9.60 -19.54 -26.80
C ARG A 742 10.08 -19.19 -25.39
N LYS A 743 11.37 -18.87 -25.24
CA LYS A 743 11.98 -18.56 -23.93
C LYS A 743 12.38 -17.09 -23.77
N PHE A 744 12.46 -16.31 -24.83
CA PHE A 744 12.96 -14.93 -24.77
C PHE A 744 11.99 -13.93 -25.37
N GLU A 745 11.63 -12.94 -24.59
CA GLU A 745 10.68 -11.89 -24.90
C GLU A 745 11.28 -10.52 -24.65
N ILE A 746 10.97 -9.56 -25.51
CA ILE A 746 11.30 -8.15 -25.36
C ILE A 746 10.01 -7.35 -25.42
N ALA A 747 9.91 -6.31 -24.59
CA ALA A 747 8.82 -5.34 -24.62
C ALA A 747 9.35 -3.92 -24.57
N VAL A 748 8.69 -3.03 -25.28
CA VAL A 748 8.90 -1.58 -25.21
C VAL A 748 7.58 -0.95 -24.80
N GLY A 749 7.61 -0.05 -23.84
CA GLY A 749 6.41 0.56 -23.32
C GLY A 749 6.61 2.01 -22.92
N ALA A 750 5.47 2.68 -22.77
CA ALA A 750 5.41 4.01 -22.20
C ALA A 750 4.16 4.13 -21.29
N ASN A 751 4.42 4.57 -20.07
CA ASN A 751 3.37 4.98 -19.14
C ASN A 751 3.19 6.50 -19.28
N ASN A 752 1.94 6.96 -19.34
CA ASN A 752 1.59 8.34 -19.65
C ASN A 752 2.27 8.79 -20.98
N LEU A 753 1.96 8.07 -22.05
CA LEU A 753 2.56 8.25 -23.40
C LEU A 753 2.55 9.71 -23.87
N PHE A 754 1.51 10.47 -23.57
CA PHE A 754 1.34 11.86 -24.00
C PHE A 754 1.90 12.89 -23.01
N ASN A 755 2.66 12.44 -21.98
CA ASN A 755 3.35 13.31 -21.03
C ASN A 755 2.43 14.31 -20.31
N VAL A 756 1.27 13.83 -19.87
CA VAL A 756 0.24 14.63 -19.20
C VAL A 756 0.67 14.98 -17.78
N TYR A 757 0.43 16.22 -17.36
CA TYR A 757 0.70 16.74 -16.02
C TYR A 757 -0.59 17.21 -15.34
N PRO A 758 -0.62 17.26 -13.97
CA PRO A 758 -1.72 17.88 -13.24
C PRO A 758 -1.79 19.39 -13.47
N SER A 759 -2.81 20.05 -12.93
CA SER A 759 -2.92 21.50 -12.97
C SER A 759 -1.87 22.15 -12.08
N LYS A 760 -1.31 23.29 -12.51
CA LYS A 760 -0.37 24.07 -11.68
C LYS A 760 -1.11 24.91 -10.66
N LEU A 761 -0.53 25.03 -9.46
CA LEU A 761 -1.01 25.92 -8.42
C LEU A 761 -0.87 27.41 -8.83
N PRO A 762 -1.78 28.30 -8.39
CA PRO A 762 -1.56 29.73 -8.44
C PRO A 762 -0.28 30.14 -7.70
N SER A 763 0.37 31.20 -8.11
CA SER A 763 1.67 31.63 -7.55
C SER A 763 1.63 31.88 -6.04
N GLU A 764 0.52 32.40 -5.52
CA GLU A 764 0.36 32.66 -4.08
C GLU A 764 0.29 31.39 -3.23
N ASN A 765 -0.05 30.25 -3.87
CA ASN A 765 -0.14 28.92 -3.24
C ASN A 765 1.10 28.05 -3.45
N GLN A 766 2.10 28.54 -4.19
CA GLN A 766 3.35 27.83 -4.43
C GLN A 766 4.34 28.07 -3.28
N PHE A 767 4.63 27.01 -2.50
CA PHE A 767 5.65 27.09 -1.45
C PHE A 767 7.04 26.93 -2.06
N LEU A 768 7.84 28.01 -2.09
CA LEU A 768 9.23 27.98 -2.55
C LEU A 768 9.42 27.29 -3.92
N GLY A 769 8.54 27.59 -4.88
CA GLY A 769 8.61 27.04 -6.24
C GLY A 769 7.90 25.68 -6.46
N THR A 770 7.15 25.17 -5.48
CA THR A 770 6.35 23.95 -5.66
C THR A 770 5.13 24.20 -6.53
N GLN A 771 5.22 23.84 -7.83
CA GLN A 771 4.24 24.21 -8.85
C GLN A 771 2.95 23.37 -8.83
N TYR A 772 2.96 22.20 -8.22
CA TYR A 772 1.84 21.26 -8.24
C TYR A 772 1.33 20.99 -6.83
N ASP A 773 0.00 20.88 -6.69
CA ASP A 773 -0.57 20.27 -5.49
C ASP A 773 -0.37 18.75 -5.55
N ILE A 774 0.44 18.25 -4.64
CA ILE A 774 0.74 16.83 -4.53
C ILE A 774 -0.38 16.04 -3.85
N VAL A 775 -1.25 16.70 -3.09
CA VAL A 775 -2.34 16.06 -2.33
C VAL A 775 -3.47 15.63 -3.23
N SER A 776 -3.88 16.52 -4.14
CA SER A 776 -5.00 16.28 -5.05
C SER A 776 -4.59 15.90 -6.47
N SER A 777 -3.29 15.58 -6.73
CA SER A 777 -2.80 15.18 -8.05
C SER A 777 -2.92 13.66 -8.28
N PRO A 778 -4.00 13.18 -8.91
CA PRO A 778 -4.27 11.74 -9.00
C PRO A 778 -3.33 10.98 -9.94
N ILE A 779 -2.71 11.70 -10.92
CA ILE A 779 -1.81 11.11 -11.92
C ILE A 779 -0.33 11.21 -11.53
N GLY A 780 -0.02 11.77 -10.34
CA GLY A 780 1.34 12.12 -9.97
C GLY A 780 1.86 13.32 -10.76
N ILE A 781 3.15 13.65 -10.60
CA ILE A 781 3.77 14.88 -11.11
C ILE A 781 4.95 14.63 -12.05
N ASN A 782 5.31 13.38 -12.34
CA ASN A 782 6.53 13.05 -13.09
C ASN A 782 6.38 13.14 -14.61
N GLY A 783 5.14 13.17 -15.12
CA GLY A 783 4.88 13.12 -16.56
C GLY A 783 5.06 11.71 -17.13
N GLY A 784 5.40 11.63 -18.42
CA GLY A 784 5.59 10.37 -19.13
C GLY A 784 6.86 9.63 -18.73
N PHE A 785 6.79 8.29 -18.84
CA PHE A 785 7.88 7.37 -18.54
C PHE A 785 7.96 6.30 -19.63
N TYR A 786 9.10 6.10 -20.25
CA TYR A 786 9.32 5.04 -21.23
C TYR A 786 10.25 3.96 -20.68
N TYR A 787 10.09 2.73 -21.15
CA TYR A 787 10.87 1.60 -20.67
C TYR A 787 11.10 0.54 -21.74
N LEU A 788 12.16 -0.24 -21.52
CA LEU A 788 12.48 -1.50 -22.19
C LEU A 788 12.46 -2.62 -21.17
N ARG A 789 11.79 -3.74 -21.50
CA ARG A 789 11.80 -4.95 -20.69
C ARG A 789 12.33 -6.12 -21.52
N ALA A 790 13.19 -6.93 -20.90
CA ALA A 790 13.64 -8.22 -21.41
C ALA A 790 13.26 -9.30 -20.38
N ARG A 791 12.75 -10.44 -20.87
CA ARG A 791 12.34 -11.59 -20.06
C ARG A 791 12.88 -12.86 -20.66
N TYR A 792 13.43 -13.74 -19.83
CA TYR A 792 13.94 -15.05 -20.23
C TYR A 792 13.35 -16.12 -19.33
N LEU A 793 12.77 -17.19 -19.94
CA LEU A 793 12.26 -18.37 -19.25
C LEU A 793 13.34 -19.46 -19.28
N LEU A 794 13.66 -20.04 -18.12
CA LEU A 794 14.69 -21.07 -17.96
C LEU A 794 14.21 -22.47 -18.41
#